data_1d1d7d35147413f65e5d61e2853d96db
#
_entry.id   1d1d7d35147413f65e5d61e2853d96db
#
_cell.length_a   1.000
_cell.length_b   1.000
_cell.length_c   1.000
_cell.angle_alpha   90.00
_cell.angle_beta   90.00
_cell.angle_gamma   90.00
#
_symmetry.space_group_name_H-M   'P 1'
#
loop_
_entity.id
_entity.type
_entity.pdbx_description
1 polymer ?
#
loop_
_entity_poly.entity_id
_entity_poly.type
_entity_poly.pdbx_seq_one_letter_code
_entity_poly.pdbx_strand_id
1 'polypeptide(L)'
;MEEHKLDIVIYMNGMSVDAKTLETKSLGGSETAGVSMAHALAKLGHHVSLFCNTDNPGKHDGVNYIPLDTFVQYATTCPHDVLICQRVPHVFQQKYASKINILWQHDYAQKSRRNDFTGALWNVDKVFCLSDWHINNYADIHKLKIEDGAFFKTSNGVKLIEPIKHKRKNQVVYTNRPERGMDNLLYNILPKLWEKDQEIEVVIAGYDNTVPEMQQFYDTLNNTIKGFAQKGFKIKHVGALNKKDLYKLYQESKLFLYPTNFYETSCITAMETQMCGLPMVTSRRGALPETLGPRSGRIIEGLANSEAYTNDFVDKAWELMNDEVAYKKCQRMGYKHVQQYDWDNVAEQWTVEFMRIFAEKSANKESLYNHLYEKEDIIAFKHLAEVKGDKDRVESLECLYGYLKSPELYKQKYKHLGKEYSKVETNFELRNYPRVDVAMAGIKDYLSTRIVDASVGPRILDFASGIGNESILFSQAFKASVDAVNISEEENELAAKMKDKFGSELPITFHMGSDGELLEQEAYDVVFAGEILEHQQDPHTFLDDLEKNLKTGGLMSITVPFGMWDDRRNAHLWNFERQDLSTMLADKNNLSIKIVSGEINTKKQETKGWWVVSYNKNGKPCKPINLNRKIEIVSPLQTVSVCMITKNAEGMLHRALKSVEDIAHEIIVCDNGSTDSTIEIAKSYGAKIITCEPATVIGFDAARNHSIEKAKGDWILWIDADEELLDPMNVRKYLR
;
A
#
# COMPACT_ATOMS: atom_id res chain seq x y z
N MET A 1 -33.63 9.62 -0.02
CA MET A 1 -32.17 9.72 0.03
C MET A 1 -31.70 9.41 -1.37
N GLU A 2 -31.08 10.38 -2.06
CA GLU A 2 -30.41 10.07 -3.32
C GLU A 2 -29.35 9.03 -3.02
N GLU A 3 -29.38 7.92 -3.74
CA GLU A 3 -28.38 6.84 -3.63
C GLU A 3 -27.03 7.40 -4.02
N HIS A 4 -26.15 7.65 -3.03
CA HIS A 4 -24.78 8.06 -3.30
C HIS A 4 -24.04 6.92 -3.97
N LYS A 5 -23.85 7.05 -5.28
CA LYS A 5 -23.02 6.13 -6.07
C LYS A 5 -21.56 6.45 -5.79
N LEU A 6 -20.80 5.43 -5.39
CA LEU A 6 -19.38 5.54 -5.08
C LEU A 6 -18.53 5.07 -6.27
N ASP A 7 -17.38 5.71 -6.45
CA ASP A 7 -16.31 5.22 -7.33
C ASP A 7 -15.39 4.29 -6.52
N ILE A 8 -15.46 3.00 -6.83
CA ILE A 8 -14.75 1.94 -6.09
C ILE A 8 -13.69 1.32 -6.97
N VAL A 9 -12.46 1.33 -6.49
CA VAL A 9 -11.31 0.66 -7.11
C VAL A 9 -10.97 -0.57 -6.30
N ILE A 10 -10.89 -1.74 -6.95
CA ILE A 10 -10.49 -3.00 -6.32
C ILE A 10 -9.18 -3.46 -6.96
N TYR A 11 -8.14 -3.64 -6.15
CA TYR A 11 -6.89 -4.26 -6.54
C TYR A 11 -6.91 -5.75 -6.17
N MET A 12 -6.80 -6.61 -7.15
CA MET A 12 -6.81 -8.06 -6.97
C MET A 12 -5.66 -8.70 -7.77
N ASN A 13 -4.61 -9.12 -7.07
CA ASN A 13 -3.51 -9.87 -7.66
C ASN A 13 -3.75 -11.38 -7.48
N GLY A 14 -3.78 -12.14 -8.56
CA GLY A 14 -4.03 -13.58 -8.53
C GLY A 14 -4.12 -14.18 -9.93
N MET A 15 -4.95 -15.21 -10.08
CA MET A 15 -5.22 -15.87 -11.37
C MET A 15 -5.85 -14.90 -12.37
N SER A 16 -5.66 -15.17 -13.67
CA SER A 16 -6.36 -14.42 -14.73
C SER A 16 -7.86 -14.64 -14.64
N VAL A 17 -8.63 -13.55 -14.60
CA VAL A 17 -10.09 -13.55 -14.48
C VAL A 17 -10.74 -12.61 -15.48
N ASP A 18 -11.96 -12.94 -15.86
CA ASP A 18 -12.88 -12.10 -16.61
C ASP A 18 -14.33 -12.29 -16.10
N ALA A 19 -15.28 -11.59 -16.69
CA ALA A 19 -16.68 -11.65 -16.29
C ALA A 19 -17.30 -13.06 -16.33
N LYS A 20 -16.82 -13.94 -17.21
CA LYS A 20 -17.33 -15.31 -17.38
C LYS A 20 -16.55 -16.36 -16.61
N THR A 21 -15.44 -15.99 -15.99
CA THR A 21 -14.52 -16.93 -15.34
C THR A 21 -15.21 -17.72 -14.22
N LEU A 22 -16.11 -17.08 -13.45
CA LEU A 22 -16.90 -17.76 -12.40
C LEU A 22 -17.78 -18.90 -12.94
N GLU A 23 -18.23 -18.81 -14.21
CA GLU A 23 -19.10 -19.81 -14.84
C GLU A 23 -18.30 -20.90 -15.56
N THR A 24 -17.14 -20.57 -16.06
CA THR A 24 -16.38 -21.41 -17.01
C THR A 24 -15.19 -22.13 -16.40
N LYS A 25 -14.62 -21.59 -15.32
CA LYS A 25 -13.39 -22.11 -14.70
C LYS A 25 -13.55 -22.33 -13.19
N SER A 26 -12.73 -23.22 -12.65
CA SER A 26 -12.54 -23.33 -11.21
C SER A 26 -11.58 -22.22 -10.76
N LEU A 27 -11.99 -21.40 -9.79
CA LEU A 27 -11.18 -20.31 -9.22
C LEU A 27 -10.81 -20.60 -7.77
N GLY A 28 -9.74 -19.97 -7.30
CA GLY A 28 -9.42 -19.86 -5.89
C GLY A 28 -10.49 -19.08 -5.10
N GLY A 29 -10.53 -19.26 -3.78
CA GLY A 29 -11.51 -18.59 -2.93
C GLY A 29 -11.40 -17.07 -2.96
N SER A 30 -10.17 -16.54 -3.00
CA SER A 30 -9.91 -15.10 -3.06
C SER A 30 -10.36 -14.47 -4.37
N GLU A 31 -10.05 -15.11 -5.50
CA GLU A 31 -10.45 -14.64 -6.82
C GLU A 31 -11.98 -14.70 -7.00
N THR A 32 -12.58 -15.81 -6.53
CA THR A 32 -14.05 -15.94 -6.48
C THR A 32 -14.68 -14.79 -5.68
N ALA A 33 -14.12 -14.48 -4.52
CA ALA A 33 -14.60 -13.41 -3.66
C ALA A 33 -14.44 -12.03 -4.32
N GLY A 34 -13.26 -11.74 -4.89
CA GLY A 34 -12.98 -10.45 -5.55
C GLY A 34 -13.92 -10.15 -6.71
N VAL A 35 -14.09 -11.11 -7.62
CA VAL A 35 -15.00 -10.97 -8.76
C VAL A 35 -16.46 -10.86 -8.30
N SER A 36 -16.89 -11.72 -7.37
CA SER A 36 -18.29 -11.71 -6.89
C SER A 36 -18.65 -10.42 -6.16
N MET A 37 -17.75 -9.90 -5.33
CA MET A 37 -17.94 -8.63 -4.63
C MET A 37 -17.98 -7.46 -5.61
N ALA A 38 -17.10 -7.43 -6.61
CA ALA A 38 -17.12 -6.40 -7.64
C ALA A 38 -18.47 -6.33 -8.35
N HIS A 39 -19.03 -7.49 -8.73
CA HIS A 39 -20.36 -7.55 -9.33
C HIS A 39 -21.49 -7.15 -8.38
N ALA A 40 -21.42 -7.56 -7.11
CA ALA A 40 -22.44 -7.22 -6.12
C ALA A 40 -22.47 -5.71 -5.83
N LEU A 41 -21.30 -5.07 -5.69
CA LEU A 41 -21.19 -3.61 -5.54
C LEU A 41 -21.68 -2.87 -6.79
N ALA A 42 -21.36 -3.36 -8.00
CA ALA A 42 -21.86 -2.78 -9.25
C ALA A 42 -23.39 -2.91 -9.37
N LYS A 43 -23.97 -4.01 -8.90
CA LYS A 43 -25.42 -4.24 -8.85
C LYS A 43 -26.14 -3.26 -7.90
N LEU A 44 -25.48 -2.81 -6.83
CA LEU A 44 -25.97 -1.75 -5.95
C LEU A 44 -25.84 -0.35 -6.58
N GLY A 45 -25.35 -0.24 -7.80
CA GLY A 45 -25.26 0.99 -8.57
C GLY A 45 -23.94 1.76 -8.42
N HIS A 46 -22.96 1.21 -7.72
CA HIS A 46 -21.62 1.81 -7.62
C HIS A 46 -20.85 1.68 -8.94
N HIS A 47 -19.92 2.60 -9.18
CA HIS A 47 -18.94 2.49 -10.28
C HIS A 47 -17.75 1.68 -9.82
N VAL A 48 -17.59 0.46 -10.34
CA VAL A 48 -16.56 -0.48 -9.90
C VAL A 48 -15.51 -0.69 -10.96
N SER A 49 -14.26 -0.41 -10.63
CA SER A 49 -13.08 -0.71 -11.44
C SER A 49 -12.25 -1.80 -10.76
N LEU A 50 -12.20 -2.98 -11.37
CA LEU A 50 -11.47 -4.15 -10.89
C LEU A 50 -10.13 -4.25 -11.62
N PHE A 51 -9.04 -3.92 -10.94
CA PHE A 51 -7.66 -4.11 -11.41
C PHE A 51 -7.22 -5.54 -11.12
N CYS A 52 -7.06 -6.33 -12.16
CA CYS A 52 -6.75 -7.76 -12.06
C CYS A 52 -5.91 -8.24 -13.26
N ASN A 53 -5.36 -9.43 -13.16
CA ASN A 53 -4.83 -10.13 -14.32
C ASN A 53 -6.02 -10.54 -15.20
N THR A 54 -6.14 -9.98 -16.38
CA THR A 54 -7.25 -10.24 -17.29
C THR A 54 -6.80 -10.27 -18.74
N ASP A 55 -7.33 -11.25 -19.50
CA ASP A 55 -7.12 -11.37 -20.93
C ASP A 55 -8.24 -10.67 -21.74
N ASN A 56 -9.29 -10.20 -21.06
CA ASN A 56 -10.45 -9.55 -21.67
C ASN A 56 -10.83 -8.26 -20.92
N PRO A 57 -10.01 -7.21 -21.02
CA PRO A 57 -10.28 -5.92 -20.37
C PRO A 57 -11.51 -5.25 -20.97
N GLY A 58 -12.21 -4.43 -20.18
CA GLY A 58 -13.37 -3.68 -20.58
C GLY A 58 -14.53 -3.78 -19.59
N LYS A 59 -15.66 -3.15 -19.92
CA LYS A 59 -16.84 -3.13 -19.04
C LYS A 59 -17.73 -4.33 -19.31
N HIS A 60 -17.92 -5.15 -18.27
CA HIS A 60 -18.77 -6.36 -18.32
C HIS A 60 -19.64 -6.41 -17.06
N ASP A 61 -20.96 -6.58 -17.24
CA ASP A 61 -21.94 -6.70 -16.16
C ASP A 61 -21.81 -5.62 -15.07
N GLY A 62 -21.55 -4.37 -15.49
CA GLY A 62 -21.42 -3.21 -14.62
C GLY A 62 -20.01 -2.99 -14.04
N VAL A 63 -19.11 -3.97 -14.11
CA VAL A 63 -17.72 -3.90 -13.62
C VAL A 63 -16.78 -3.57 -14.77
N ASN A 64 -15.84 -2.67 -14.54
CA ASN A 64 -14.77 -2.34 -15.47
C ASN A 64 -13.50 -3.16 -15.12
N TYR A 65 -13.18 -4.16 -15.96
CA TYR A 65 -11.98 -5.00 -15.79
C TYR A 65 -10.77 -4.31 -16.41
N ILE A 66 -9.77 -4.04 -15.62
CA ILE A 66 -8.59 -3.26 -16.02
C ILE A 66 -7.32 -4.08 -15.75
N PRO A 67 -6.35 -4.10 -16.68
CA PRO A 67 -5.08 -4.78 -16.46
C PRO A 67 -4.35 -4.27 -15.23
N LEU A 68 -3.82 -5.21 -14.44
CA LEU A 68 -3.22 -4.96 -13.13
C LEU A 68 -2.00 -4.02 -13.19
N ASP A 69 -1.22 -4.08 -14.25
CA ASP A 69 -0.02 -3.26 -14.48
C ASP A 69 -0.31 -1.76 -14.58
N THR A 70 -1.55 -1.38 -14.91
CA THR A 70 -1.99 0.02 -14.98
C THR A 70 -2.48 0.59 -13.64
N PHE A 71 -2.57 -0.26 -12.61
CA PHE A 71 -3.17 0.11 -11.32
C PHE A 71 -2.51 1.31 -10.66
N VAL A 72 -1.16 1.28 -10.50
CA VAL A 72 -0.44 2.33 -9.76
C VAL A 72 -0.66 3.70 -10.41
N GLN A 73 -0.59 3.76 -11.74
CA GLN A 73 -0.83 4.98 -12.47
C GLN A 73 -2.26 5.50 -12.23
N TYR A 74 -3.26 4.64 -12.44
CA TYR A 74 -4.66 5.01 -12.27
C TYR A 74 -4.98 5.43 -10.85
N ALA A 75 -4.67 4.59 -9.86
CA ALA A 75 -5.00 4.83 -8.46
C ALA A 75 -4.30 6.07 -7.88
N THR A 76 -3.17 6.49 -8.47
CA THR A 76 -2.43 7.69 -8.06
C THR A 76 -2.99 8.96 -8.69
N THR A 77 -3.49 8.89 -9.93
CA THR A 77 -3.86 10.07 -10.72
C THR A 77 -5.37 10.29 -10.84
N CYS A 78 -6.18 9.23 -10.72
CA CYS A 78 -7.63 9.32 -10.84
C CYS A 78 -8.28 9.31 -9.45
N PRO A 79 -8.89 10.41 -9.01
CA PRO A 79 -9.62 10.44 -7.74
C PRO A 79 -10.74 9.40 -7.71
N HIS A 80 -10.87 8.69 -6.60
CA HIS A 80 -11.92 7.71 -6.36
C HIS A 80 -12.30 7.66 -4.88
N ASP A 81 -13.48 7.15 -4.60
CA ASP A 81 -14.02 7.18 -3.25
C ASP A 81 -13.38 6.09 -2.38
N VAL A 82 -13.32 4.86 -2.86
CA VAL A 82 -12.87 3.70 -2.10
C VAL A 82 -11.80 2.94 -2.86
N LEU A 83 -10.67 2.70 -2.22
CA LEU A 83 -9.66 1.75 -2.68
C LEU A 83 -9.69 0.51 -1.80
N ILE A 84 -9.97 -0.63 -2.41
CA ILE A 84 -9.95 -1.94 -1.77
C ILE A 84 -8.76 -2.71 -2.29
N CYS A 85 -7.82 -3.05 -1.42
CA CYS A 85 -6.71 -3.93 -1.76
C CYS A 85 -6.92 -5.31 -1.17
N GLN A 86 -6.98 -6.31 -2.03
CA GLN A 86 -7.17 -7.69 -1.63
C GLN A 86 -5.82 -8.38 -1.38
N ARG A 87 -5.58 -8.86 -0.13
CA ARG A 87 -4.46 -9.72 0.29
C ARG A 87 -3.06 -9.08 0.31
N VAL A 88 -2.85 -7.92 -0.27
CA VAL A 88 -1.52 -7.37 -0.57
C VAL A 88 -1.25 -6.09 0.23
N PRO A 89 -0.85 -6.18 1.52
CA PRO A 89 -0.69 -5.00 2.38
C PRO A 89 0.28 -3.96 1.83
N HIS A 90 1.38 -4.39 1.19
CA HIS A 90 2.42 -3.47 0.70
C HIS A 90 1.91 -2.46 -0.34
N VAL A 91 0.76 -2.69 -0.96
CA VAL A 91 0.10 -1.70 -1.82
C VAL A 91 -0.12 -0.40 -1.05
N PHE A 92 -0.47 -0.47 0.24
CA PHE A 92 -0.71 0.69 1.08
C PHE A 92 0.54 1.30 1.73
N GLN A 93 1.74 0.86 1.36
CA GLN A 93 2.98 1.54 1.73
C GLN A 93 3.18 2.86 0.96
N GLN A 94 2.33 3.16 0.00
CA GLN A 94 2.26 4.44 -0.71
C GLN A 94 0.83 5.00 -0.67
N LYS A 95 0.67 6.31 -0.84
CA LYS A 95 -0.65 6.96 -0.91
C LYS A 95 -1.21 6.94 -2.33
N TYR A 96 -2.54 6.90 -2.41
CA TYR A 96 -3.32 6.94 -3.65
C TYR A 96 -4.34 8.07 -3.60
N ALA A 97 -4.99 8.36 -4.73
CA ALA A 97 -6.03 9.39 -4.83
C ALA A 97 -7.41 8.88 -4.35
N SER A 98 -7.42 8.06 -3.30
CA SER A 98 -8.60 7.48 -2.68
C SER A 98 -9.03 8.26 -1.43
N LYS A 99 -10.34 8.36 -1.19
CA LYS A 99 -10.87 8.97 0.05
C LYS A 99 -10.76 8.02 1.24
N ILE A 100 -11.02 6.71 1.03
CA ILE A 100 -10.85 5.66 2.04
C ILE A 100 -10.10 4.47 1.47
N ASN A 101 -9.33 3.80 2.33
CA ASN A 101 -8.48 2.68 2.00
C ASN A 101 -8.86 1.45 2.83
N ILE A 102 -9.23 0.38 2.15
CA ILE A 102 -9.65 -0.88 2.76
C ILE A 102 -8.66 -1.98 2.41
N LEU A 103 -8.09 -2.59 3.43
CA LEU A 103 -7.28 -3.80 3.27
C LEU A 103 -8.13 -5.03 3.52
N TRP A 104 -8.50 -5.74 2.46
CA TRP A 104 -9.33 -6.94 2.54
C TRP A 104 -8.48 -8.20 2.61
N GLN A 105 -8.40 -8.81 3.79
CA GLN A 105 -7.58 -9.98 4.03
C GLN A 105 -8.34 -11.29 3.83
N HIS A 106 -7.66 -12.25 3.18
CA HIS A 106 -8.17 -13.61 2.93
C HIS A 106 -7.32 -14.69 3.60
N ASP A 107 -6.04 -14.44 3.75
CA ASP A 107 -5.09 -15.37 4.36
C ASP A 107 -5.01 -15.10 5.87
N TYR A 108 -4.73 -16.12 6.67
CA TYR A 108 -4.44 -15.92 8.07
C TYR A 108 -3.09 -15.21 8.29
N ALA A 109 -2.98 -14.47 9.38
CA ALA A 109 -1.79 -13.69 9.69
C ALA A 109 -0.58 -14.58 9.96
N GLN A 110 0.60 -14.18 9.47
CA GLN A 110 1.87 -14.85 9.66
C GLN A 110 2.90 -13.91 10.27
N LYS A 111 3.68 -14.40 11.24
CA LYS A 111 4.75 -13.61 11.90
C LYS A 111 5.81 -13.13 10.90
N SER A 112 6.11 -13.92 9.87
CA SER A 112 7.07 -13.58 8.82
C SER A 112 6.65 -12.38 7.95
N ARG A 113 5.35 -12.08 7.87
CA ARG A 113 4.80 -10.95 7.11
C ARG A 113 4.36 -9.78 7.98
N ARG A 114 4.83 -9.74 9.23
CA ARG A 114 4.40 -8.70 10.19
C ARG A 114 4.74 -7.29 9.70
N ASN A 115 5.95 -7.08 9.21
CA ASN A 115 6.41 -5.76 8.79
C ASN A 115 5.63 -5.23 7.58
N ASP A 116 5.29 -6.09 6.61
CA ASP A 116 4.49 -5.71 5.44
C ASP A 116 3.10 -5.23 5.86
N PHE A 117 2.48 -5.93 6.81
CA PHE A 117 1.15 -5.58 7.31
C PHE A 117 1.19 -4.32 8.15
N THR A 118 2.05 -4.25 9.17
CA THR A 118 2.15 -3.09 10.08
C THR A 118 2.62 -1.84 9.35
N GLY A 119 3.52 -2.00 8.35
CA GLY A 119 3.99 -0.91 7.50
C GLY A 119 2.93 -0.32 6.57
N ALA A 120 1.79 -1.01 6.38
CA ALA A 120 0.68 -0.53 5.57
C ALA A 120 -0.40 0.21 6.40
N LEU A 121 -0.50 -0.08 7.71
CA LEU A 121 -1.63 0.37 8.55
C LEU A 121 -1.76 1.89 8.65
N TRP A 122 -0.69 2.65 8.49
CA TRP A 122 -0.74 4.11 8.51
C TRP A 122 -1.61 4.72 7.39
N ASN A 123 -1.85 3.95 6.34
CA ASN A 123 -2.60 4.36 5.15
C ASN A 123 -3.84 3.47 4.91
N VAL A 124 -4.27 2.70 5.91
CA VAL A 124 -5.44 1.84 5.87
C VAL A 124 -6.47 2.32 6.87
N ASP A 125 -7.66 2.65 6.41
CA ASP A 125 -8.76 3.10 7.26
C ASP A 125 -9.40 1.93 8.01
N LYS A 126 -9.53 0.77 7.34
CA LYS A 126 -10.06 -0.46 7.94
C LYS A 126 -9.43 -1.70 7.33
N VAL A 127 -9.22 -2.70 8.17
CA VAL A 127 -8.84 -4.06 7.76
C VAL A 127 -10.09 -4.93 7.79
N PHE A 128 -10.53 -5.37 6.63
CA PHE A 128 -11.69 -6.26 6.49
C PHE A 128 -11.24 -7.70 6.65
N CYS A 129 -11.67 -8.33 7.75
CA CYS A 129 -11.38 -9.71 8.09
C CYS A 129 -12.65 -10.56 7.98
N LEU A 130 -12.51 -11.81 7.53
CA LEU A 130 -13.61 -12.65 7.09
C LEU A 130 -14.38 -13.37 8.21
N SER A 131 -13.96 -13.22 9.47
CA SER A 131 -14.57 -13.87 10.63
C SER A 131 -14.02 -13.28 11.94
N ASP A 132 -14.65 -13.57 13.08
CA ASP A 132 -14.12 -13.22 14.39
C ASP A 132 -12.79 -13.95 14.67
N TRP A 133 -12.70 -15.22 14.28
CA TRP A 133 -11.43 -15.95 14.37
C TRP A 133 -10.32 -15.25 13.58
N HIS A 134 -10.64 -14.75 12.40
CA HIS A 134 -9.68 -14.07 11.53
C HIS A 134 -9.20 -12.74 12.12
N ILE A 135 -10.10 -11.96 12.71
CA ILE A 135 -9.77 -10.73 13.45
C ILE A 135 -8.83 -11.06 14.62
N ASN A 136 -9.20 -12.05 15.46
CA ASN A 136 -8.39 -12.45 16.60
C ASN A 136 -6.99 -12.91 16.16
N ASN A 137 -6.89 -13.67 15.06
CA ASN A 137 -5.63 -14.13 14.51
C ASN A 137 -4.73 -12.94 14.10
N TYR A 138 -5.28 -11.92 13.41
CA TYR A 138 -4.54 -10.72 13.06
C TYR A 138 -4.14 -9.90 14.30
N ALA A 139 -5.06 -9.68 15.21
CA ALA A 139 -4.83 -8.96 16.45
C ALA A 139 -3.70 -9.61 17.28
N ASP A 140 -3.73 -10.93 17.45
CA ASP A 140 -2.74 -11.68 18.22
C ASP A 140 -1.34 -11.66 17.58
N ILE A 141 -1.27 -11.92 16.27
CA ILE A 141 0.01 -12.00 15.55
C ILE A 141 0.67 -10.62 15.44
N HIS A 142 -0.12 -9.58 15.17
CA HIS A 142 0.40 -8.22 14.95
C HIS A 142 0.38 -7.34 16.21
N LYS A 143 -0.15 -7.86 17.32
CA LYS A 143 -0.24 -7.16 18.62
C LYS A 143 -1.08 -5.89 18.56
N LEU A 144 -2.22 -5.97 17.87
CA LEU A 144 -3.19 -4.91 17.75
C LEU A 144 -4.33 -5.11 18.76
N LYS A 145 -4.91 -4.02 19.22
CA LYS A 145 -6.12 -4.07 20.05
C LYS A 145 -7.35 -3.99 19.16
N ILE A 146 -8.28 -4.89 19.38
CA ILE A 146 -9.53 -4.94 18.58
C ILE A 146 -10.38 -3.71 18.86
N GLU A 147 -10.35 -3.22 20.11
CA GLU A 147 -11.09 -2.05 20.59
C GLU A 147 -10.70 -0.75 19.89
N ASP A 148 -9.48 -0.66 19.33
CA ASP A 148 -9.02 0.51 18.58
C ASP A 148 -9.76 0.68 17.23
N GLY A 149 -10.67 -0.24 16.90
CA GLY A 149 -11.57 -0.13 15.76
C GLY A 149 -10.89 -0.29 14.39
N ALA A 150 -9.65 -0.82 14.33
CA ALA A 150 -8.94 -1.03 13.07
C ALA A 150 -9.57 -2.12 12.18
N PHE A 151 -10.36 -3.02 12.77
CA PHE A 151 -10.93 -4.15 12.07
C PHE A 151 -12.43 -3.97 11.78
N PHE A 152 -12.85 -4.50 10.65
CA PHE A 152 -14.25 -4.71 10.32
C PHE A 152 -14.48 -6.19 10.00
N LYS A 153 -15.47 -6.80 10.68
CA LYS A 153 -15.86 -8.17 10.40
C LYS A 153 -16.70 -8.20 9.13
N THR A 154 -16.23 -8.93 8.14
CA THR A 154 -16.98 -9.27 6.94
C THR A 154 -17.02 -10.79 6.75
N SER A 155 -17.38 -11.26 5.57
CA SER A 155 -17.33 -12.67 5.20
C SER A 155 -17.05 -12.82 3.71
N ASN A 156 -16.71 -14.03 3.28
CA ASN A 156 -16.97 -14.45 1.92
C ASN A 156 -18.47 -14.65 1.73
N GLY A 157 -18.88 -14.85 0.50
CA GLY A 157 -20.29 -15.05 0.16
C GLY A 157 -20.53 -16.17 -0.85
N VAL A 158 -21.79 -16.37 -1.13
CA VAL A 158 -22.28 -17.25 -2.18
C VAL A 158 -23.41 -16.56 -2.95
N LYS A 159 -23.63 -16.94 -4.21
CA LYS A 159 -24.85 -16.58 -4.93
C LYS A 159 -25.91 -17.61 -4.58
N LEU A 160 -26.94 -17.19 -3.85
CA LEU A 160 -28.00 -18.09 -3.39
C LEU A 160 -28.75 -18.75 -4.57
N ILE A 161 -29.01 -20.03 -4.41
CA ILE A 161 -29.86 -20.82 -5.32
C ILE A 161 -30.92 -21.57 -4.51
N GLU A 162 -32.04 -21.86 -5.14
CA GLU A 162 -33.06 -22.71 -4.53
C GLU A 162 -32.56 -24.15 -4.38
N PRO A 163 -32.72 -24.78 -3.18
CA PRO A 163 -32.35 -26.17 -2.98
C PRO A 163 -33.23 -27.08 -3.83
N ILE A 164 -32.61 -27.97 -4.59
CA ILE A 164 -33.35 -28.96 -5.38
C ILE A 164 -33.85 -30.07 -4.46
N LYS A 165 -35.13 -30.39 -4.56
CA LYS A 165 -35.76 -31.49 -3.80
C LYS A 165 -35.57 -32.82 -4.50
N HIS A 166 -34.35 -33.36 -4.51
CA HIS A 166 -34.09 -34.69 -5.07
C HIS A 166 -33.77 -35.71 -3.97
N LYS A 167 -34.03 -36.99 -4.26
CA LYS A 167 -33.53 -38.11 -3.41
C LYS A 167 -32.02 -38.16 -3.56
N ARG A 168 -31.32 -37.98 -2.46
CA ARG A 168 -29.86 -38.00 -2.46
C ARG A 168 -29.33 -39.42 -2.58
N LYS A 169 -28.22 -39.58 -3.30
CA LYS A 169 -27.49 -40.83 -3.45
C LYS A 169 -26.77 -41.18 -2.12
N ASN A 170 -26.47 -42.45 -1.89
CA ASN A 170 -25.60 -42.87 -0.80
C ASN A 170 -24.13 -42.52 -1.13
N GLN A 171 -23.88 -41.23 -1.23
CA GLN A 171 -22.65 -40.67 -1.77
C GLN A 171 -22.10 -39.59 -0.85
N VAL A 172 -20.80 -39.62 -0.57
CA VAL A 172 -20.07 -38.58 0.12
C VAL A 172 -19.11 -37.88 -0.82
N VAL A 173 -18.82 -36.61 -0.55
CA VAL A 173 -17.99 -35.77 -1.43
C VAL A 173 -16.88 -35.06 -0.68
N TYR A 174 -15.77 -34.82 -1.41
CA TYR A 174 -14.69 -33.95 -1.03
C TYR A 174 -14.29 -33.11 -2.24
N THR A 175 -14.22 -31.79 -2.10
CA THR A 175 -13.93 -30.89 -3.24
C THR A 175 -12.94 -29.77 -2.89
N ASN A 176 -12.33 -29.83 -1.75
CA ASN A 176 -11.28 -28.88 -1.36
C ASN A 176 -9.92 -29.28 -1.94
N ARG A 177 -8.93 -28.39 -1.84
CA ARG A 177 -7.56 -28.69 -2.25
C ARG A 177 -7.04 -29.93 -1.53
N PRO A 178 -6.29 -30.81 -2.23
CA PRO A 178 -5.84 -32.08 -1.65
C PRO A 178 -5.04 -31.93 -0.35
N GLU A 179 -4.18 -30.91 -0.25
CA GLU A 179 -3.36 -30.64 0.93
C GLU A 179 -4.15 -30.14 2.15
N ARG A 180 -5.47 -29.97 2.03
CA ARG A 180 -6.32 -29.53 3.12
C ARG A 180 -7.09 -30.66 3.80
N GLY A 181 -6.57 -31.90 3.75
CA GLY A 181 -7.12 -33.03 4.51
C GLY A 181 -7.61 -34.20 3.66
N MET A 182 -7.32 -34.26 2.36
CA MET A 182 -7.62 -35.43 1.54
C MET A 182 -6.87 -36.69 2.01
N ASP A 183 -5.65 -36.51 2.48
CA ASP A 183 -4.87 -37.58 3.11
C ASP A 183 -5.58 -38.18 4.34
N ASN A 184 -6.07 -37.35 5.24
CA ASN A 184 -6.85 -37.79 6.39
C ASN A 184 -8.14 -38.51 5.95
N LEU A 185 -8.82 -37.97 4.92
CA LEU A 185 -10.00 -38.64 4.37
C LEU A 185 -9.66 -40.03 3.86
N LEU A 186 -8.64 -40.16 3.00
CA LEU A 186 -8.29 -41.43 2.35
C LEU A 186 -7.70 -42.46 3.31
N TYR A 187 -6.80 -42.07 4.21
CA TYR A 187 -6.08 -43.00 5.06
C TYR A 187 -6.79 -43.33 6.38
N ASN A 188 -7.53 -42.38 6.94
CA ASN A 188 -8.08 -42.52 8.28
C ASN A 188 -9.60 -42.67 8.30
N ILE A 189 -10.33 -41.89 7.50
CA ILE A 189 -11.82 -41.78 7.58
C ILE A 189 -12.50 -42.83 6.70
N LEU A 190 -12.17 -42.89 5.40
CA LEU A 190 -12.86 -43.78 4.44
C LEU A 190 -12.76 -45.25 4.79
N PRO A 191 -11.59 -45.82 5.20
CA PRO A 191 -11.51 -47.20 5.57
C PRO A 191 -12.53 -47.57 6.65
N LYS A 192 -12.61 -46.79 7.74
CA LYS A 192 -13.53 -47.05 8.85
C LYS A 192 -15.00 -46.76 8.46
N LEU A 193 -15.27 -45.85 7.53
CA LEU A 193 -16.61 -45.59 7.04
C LEU A 193 -17.09 -46.79 6.16
N TRP A 194 -16.22 -47.34 5.32
CA TRP A 194 -16.54 -48.51 4.51
C TRP A 194 -16.65 -49.82 5.31
N GLU A 195 -16.02 -49.93 6.50
CA GLU A 195 -16.33 -50.99 7.44
C GLU A 195 -17.79 -50.99 7.91
N LYS A 196 -18.41 -49.79 7.98
CA LYS A 196 -19.83 -49.65 8.33
C LYS A 196 -20.78 -49.90 7.14
N ASP A 197 -20.41 -49.46 5.94
CA ASP A 197 -21.16 -49.62 4.70
C ASP A 197 -20.27 -49.53 3.44
N GLN A 198 -20.00 -50.65 2.81
CA GLN A 198 -19.16 -50.73 1.59
C GLN A 198 -19.85 -50.10 0.34
N GLU A 199 -21.15 -49.90 0.38
CA GLU A 199 -21.93 -49.32 -0.71
C GLU A 199 -21.82 -47.80 -0.80
N ILE A 200 -21.15 -47.15 0.15
CA ILE A 200 -20.93 -45.70 0.14
C ILE A 200 -20.06 -45.35 -1.06
N GLU A 201 -20.61 -44.53 -1.97
CA GLU A 201 -19.88 -43.91 -3.07
C GLU A 201 -19.12 -42.68 -2.60
N VAL A 202 -17.86 -42.56 -3.01
CA VAL A 202 -17.01 -41.42 -2.70
C VAL A 202 -16.68 -40.68 -4.01
N VAL A 203 -17.01 -39.39 -4.08
CA VAL A 203 -16.67 -38.56 -5.23
C VAL A 203 -15.73 -37.47 -4.78
N ILE A 204 -14.55 -37.44 -5.38
CA ILE A 204 -13.54 -36.41 -5.18
C ILE A 204 -13.53 -35.52 -6.43
N ALA A 205 -13.69 -34.22 -6.25
CA ALA A 205 -13.46 -33.24 -7.29
C ALA A 205 -12.23 -32.39 -6.88
N GLY A 206 -11.38 -32.11 -7.83
CA GLY A 206 -10.10 -31.42 -7.56
C GLY A 206 -9.99 -30.08 -8.25
N TYR A 207 -8.93 -29.38 -7.92
CA TYR A 207 -8.48 -28.18 -8.61
C TYR A 207 -7.46 -28.56 -9.68
N ASP A 208 -7.51 -27.89 -10.83
CA ASP A 208 -6.46 -28.03 -11.87
C ASP A 208 -5.19 -27.24 -11.48
N ASN A 209 -5.30 -26.34 -10.51
CA ASN A 209 -4.21 -25.52 -10.02
C ASN A 209 -3.43 -26.26 -8.93
N THR A 210 -2.47 -27.07 -9.33
CA THR A 210 -1.56 -27.81 -8.44
C THR A 210 -0.33 -26.97 -8.11
N VAL A 211 0.23 -27.18 -6.90
CA VAL A 211 1.51 -26.63 -6.48
C VAL A 211 2.61 -27.55 -6.98
N PRO A 212 3.53 -27.10 -7.86
CA PRO A 212 4.53 -27.99 -8.47
C PRO A 212 5.36 -28.78 -7.45
N GLU A 213 5.72 -28.14 -6.35
CA GLU A 213 6.51 -28.73 -5.26
C GLU A 213 5.78 -29.87 -4.53
N MET A 214 4.45 -29.93 -4.65
CA MET A 214 3.61 -30.97 -4.05
C MET A 214 3.18 -32.07 -5.02
N GLN A 215 3.70 -32.10 -6.23
CA GLN A 215 3.27 -33.05 -7.26
C GLN A 215 3.35 -34.51 -6.80
N GLN A 216 4.44 -34.88 -6.13
CA GLN A 216 4.61 -36.24 -5.57
C GLN A 216 3.51 -36.57 -4.53
N PHE A 217 3.12 -35.63 -3.72
CA PHE A 217 2.02 -35.82 -2.78
C PHE A 217 0.68 -36.04 -3.51
N TYR A 218 0.38 -35.25 -4.54
CA TYR A 218 -0.83 -35.43 -5.33
C TYR A 218 -0.86 -36.77 -6.07
N ASP A 219 0.27 -37.20 -6.64
CA ASP A 219 0.38 -38.49 -7.30
C ASP A 219 0.15 -39.67 -6.33
N THR A 220 0.66 -39.53 -5.10
CA THR A 220 0.44 -40.52 -4.05
C THR A 220 -1.04 -40.65 -3.69
N LEU A 221 -1.75 -39.52 -3.50
CA LEU A 221 -3.18 -39.54 -3.22
C LEU A 221 -3.97 -40.14 -4.39
N ASN A 222 -3.66 -39.76 -5.64
CA ASN A 222 -4.30 -40.32 -6.83
C ASN A 222 -4.08 -41.82 -6.98
N ASN A 223 -2.90 -42.27 -6.68
CA ASN A 223 -2.60 -43.73 -6.68
C ASN A 223 -3.37 -44.47 -5.58
N THR A 224 -3.55 -43.84 -4.41
CA THR A 224 -4.36 -44.39 -3.32
C THR A 224 -5.84 -44.51 -3.75
N ILE A 225 -6.40 -43.50 -4.41
CA ILE A 225 -7.76 -43.54 -4.96
C ILE A 225 -7.92 -44.69 -5.97
N LYS A 226 -6.97 -44.82 -6.91
CA LYS A 226 -6.93 -45.94 -7.87
C LYS A 226 -6.85 -47.29 -7.19
N GLY A 227 -6.02 -47.39 -6.14
CA GLY A 227 -5.87 -48.61 -5.35
C GLY A 227 -7.17 -49.04 -4.64
N PHE A 228 -7.92 -48.10 -4.08
CA PHE A 228 -9.25 -48.38 -3.50
C PHE A 228 -10.24 -48.80 -4.56
N ALA A 229 -10.29 -48.16 -5.72
CA ALA A 229 -11.16 -48.54 -6.82
C ALA A 229 -10.85 -49.97 -7.34
N GLN A 230 -9.58 -50.31 -7.44
CA GLN A 230 -9.15 -51.70 -7.82
C GLN A 230 -9.55 -52.75 -6.78
N LYS A 231 -9.67 -52.38 -5.50
CA LYS A 231 -10.16 -53.27 -4.43
C LYS A 231 -11.70 -53.36 -4.41
N GLY A 232 -12.40 -52.69 -5.31
CA GLY A 232 -13.85 -52.75 -5.43
C GLY A 232 -14.62 -51.64 -4.66
N PHE A 233 -13.91 -50.72 -3.98
CA PHE A 233 -14.59 -49.58 -3.32
C PHE A 233 -15.10 -48.57 -4.37
N LYS A 234 -16.29 -48.04 -4.11
CA LYS A 234 -16.95 -47.08 -5.02
C LYS A 234 -16.34 -45.67 -4.84
N ILE A 235 -15.17 -45.43 -5.37
CA ILE A 235 -14.47 -44.14 -5.31
C ILE A 235 -14.03 -43.69 -6.70
N LYS A 236 -14.21 -42.40 -6.99
CA LYS A 236 -13.77 -41.79 -8.23
C LYS A 236 -13.28 -40.34 -8.01
N HIS A 237 -12.28 -39.93 -8.79
CA HIS A 237 -11.81 -38.58 -8.92
C HIS A 237 -12.30 -38.03 -10.27
N VAL A 238 -13.08 -36.94 -10.25
CA VAL A 238 -13.76 -36.40 -11.43
C VAL A 238 -13.09 -35.15 -12.01
N GLY A 239 -11.92 -34.75 -11.45
CA GLY A 239 -11.22 -33.53 -11.86
C GLY A 239 -11.90 -32.26 -11.38
N ALA A 240 -11.49 -31.11 -11.95
CA ALA A 240 -12.07 -29.80 -11.64
C ALA A 240 -13.48 -29.70 -12.25
N LEU A 241 -14.39 -29.10 -11.51
CA LEU A 241 -15.78 -28.87 -11.92
C LEU A 241 -16.07 -27.37 -12.00
N ASN A 242 -16.83 -26.94 -13.01
CA ASN A 242 -17.44 -25.62 -13.01
C ASN A 242 -18.54 -25.53 -11.93
N LYS A 243 -18.98 -24.33 -11.58
CA LYS A 243 -19.95 -24.12 -10.49
C LYS A 243 -21.27 -24.88 -10.69
N LYS A 244 -21.78 -24.96 -11.92
CA LYS A 244 -23.04 -25.65 -12.23
C LYS A 244 -22.93 -27.15 -11.91
N ASP A 245 -21.87 -27.81 -12.36
CA ASP A 245 -21.65 -29.24 -12.15
C ASP A 245 -21.28 -29.53 -10.68
N LEU A 246 -20.55 -28.63 -10.04
CA LEU A 246 -20.22 -28.71 -8.61
C LEU A 246 -21.49 -28.66 -7.76
N TYR A 247 -22.38 -27.70 -8.00
CA TYR A 247 -23.63 -27.60 -7.24
C TYR A 247 -24.56 -28.78 -7.49
N LYS A 248 -24.61 -29.32 -8.73
CA LYS A 248 -25.31 -30.56 -9.00
C LYS A 248 -24.74 -31.71 -8.18
N LEU A 249 -23.40 -31.87 -8.13
CA LEU A 249 -22.75 -32.89 -7.31
C LEU A 249 -23.13 -32.74 -5.83
N TYR A 250 -23.13 -31.51 -5.28
CA TYR A 250 -23.54 -31.26 -3.89
C TYR A 250 -25.01 -31.62 -3.64
N GLN A 251 -25.91 -31.27 -4.55
CA GLN A 251 -27.33 -31.56 -4.45
C GLN A 251 -27.66 -33.05 -4.55
N GLU A 252 -26.87 -33.82 -5.28
CA GLU A 252 -27.04 -35.28 -5.41
C GLU A 252 -26.39 -36.06 -4.27
N SER A 253 -25.45 -35.49 -3.52
CA SER A 253 -24.68 -36.16 -2.48
C SER A 253 -25.33 -36.06 -1.10
N LYS A 254 -24.99 -36.99 -0.21
CA LYS A 254 -25.56 -37.10 1.13
C LYS A 254 -24.75 -36.33 2.19
N LEU A 255 -23.43 -36.39 2.14
CA LEU A 255 -22.55 -35.63 3.06
C LEU A 255 -21.33 -35.05 2.35
N PHE A 256 -20.87 -33.92 2.87
CA PHE A 256 -19.54 -33.39 2.60
C PHE A 256 -18.60 -33.75 3.76
N LEU A 257 -17.47 -34.40 3.45
CA LEU A 257 -16.50 -34.80 4.46
C LEU A 257 -15.23 -33.95 4.34
N TYR A 258 -14.90 -33.18 5.41
CA TYR A 258 -13.75 -32.28 5.40
C TYR A 258 -12.90 -32.45 6.69
N PRO A 259 -12.12 -33.54 6.80
CA PRO A 259 -11.27 -33.80 7.96
C PRO A 259 -9.94 -33.01 7.85
N THR A 260 -10.00 -31.71 8.07
CA THR A 260 -8.89 -30.78 7.81
C THR A 260 -8.13 -30.37 9.06
N ASN A 261 -6.80 -30.17 8.91
CA ASN A 261 -5.96 -29.43 9.86
C ASN A 261 -5.69 -27.98 9.41
N PHE A 262 -6.17 -27.58 8.24
CA PHE A 262 -5.99 -26.24 7.69
C PHE A 262 -6.88 -25.23 8.41
N TYR A 263 -6.35 -24.06 8.74
CA TYR A 263 -7.09 -22.96 9.36
C TYR A 263 -7.84 -22.16 8.29
N GLU A 264 -9.13 -22.41 8.15
CA GLU A 264 -10.00 -21.63 7.25
C GLU A 264 -10.31 -20.26 7.83
N THR A 265 -10.25 -19.21 7.02
CA THR A 265 -10.61 -17.84 7.40
C THR A 265 -12.09 -17.53 7.15
N SER A 266 -12.67 -18.12 6.08
CA SER A 266 -14.10 -18.11 5.73
C SER A 266 -14.31 -19.09 4.57
N CYS A 267 -14.81 -20.26 4.89
CA CYS A 267 -14.86 -21.39 3.95
C CYS A 267 -16.03 -21.28 2.96
N ILE A 268 -15.77 -20.81 1.72
CA ILE A 268 -16.80 -20.75 0.66
C ILE A 268 -17.44 -22.12 0.42
N THR A 269 -16.65 -23.20 0.44
CA THR A 269 -17.20 -24.57 0.30
C THR A 269 -18.23 -24.89 1.37
N ALA A 270 -18.01 -24.48 2.64
CA ALA A 270 -18.99 -24.67 3.68
C ALA A 270 -20.27 -23.86 3.46
N MET A 271 -20.18 -22.67 2.87
CA MET A 271 -21.33 -21.87 2.47
C MET A 271 -22.10 -22.55 1.31
N GLU A 272 -21.37 -22.96 0.27
CA GLU A 272 -21.96 -23.63 -0.91
C GLU A 272 -22.65 -24.95 -0.56
N THR A 273 -22.06 -25.74 0.33
CA THR A 273 -22.70 -26.99 0.79
C THR A 273 -24.00 -26.72 1.55
N GLN A 274 -24.01 -25.73 2.43
CA GLN A 274 -25.22 -25.30 3.16
C GLN A 274 -26.29 -24.79 2.20
N MET A 275 -25.92 -23.97 1.20
CA MET A 275 -26.82 -23.48 0.15
C MET A 275 -27.43 -24.63 -0.64
N CYS A 276 -26.65 -25.65 -0.98
CA CYS A 276 -27.13 -26.85 -1.67
C CYS A 276 -27.87 -27.83 -0.74
N GLY A 277 -28.05 -27.49 0.52
CA GLY A 277 -28.66 -28.36 1.54
C GLY A 277 -27.85 -29.63 1.78
N LEU A 278 -26.53 -29.61 1.64
CA LEU A 278 -25.60 -30.71 1.88
C LEU A 278 -24.95 -30.54 3.27
N PRO A 279 -25.30 -31.37 4.27
CA PRO A 279 -24.63 -31.31 5.56
C PRO A 279 -23.14 -31.61 5.45
N MET A 280 -22.34 -30.92 6.27
CA MET A 280 -20.90 -31.08 6.33
C MET A 280 -20.47 -31.69 7.66
N VAL A 281 -19.50 -32.63 7.62
CA VAL A 281 -18.73 -33.07 8.79
C VAL A 281 -17.31 -32.53 8.62
N THR A 282 -16.84 -31.77 9.60
CA THR A 282 -15.54 -31.09 9.48
C THR A 282 -14.86 -30.91 10.84
N SER A 283 -13.60 -30.45 10.81
CA SER A 283 -12.78 -30.14 11.99
C SER A 283 -13.12 -28.76 12.59
N ARG A 284 -12.88 -28.61 13.89
CA ARG A 284 -12.82 -27.27 14.51
C ARG A 284 -11.49 -26.63 14.17
N ARG A 285 -11.42 -25.97 13.01
CA ARG A 285 -10.21 -25.26 12.52
C ARG A 285 -10.57 -23.89 11.97
N GLY A 286 -9.89 -22.87 12.51
CA GLY A 286 -10.11 -21.50 12.06
C GLY A 286 -11.58 -21.09 12.24
N ALA A 287 -12.14 -20.45 11.23
CA ALA A 287 -13.49 -19.95 11.18
C ALA A 287 -14.55 -20.99 10.74
N LEU A 288 -14.20 -22.27 10.59
CA LEU A 288 -15.19 -23.30 10.21
C LEU A 288 -16.42 -23.34 11.14
N PRO A 289 -16.29 -23.20 12.48
CA PRO A 289 -17.45 -23.13 13.36
C PRO A 289 -18.37 -21.95 13.10
N GLU A 290 -17.83 -20.81 12.73
CA GLU A 290 -18.61 -19.60 12.38
C GLU A 290 -19.29 -19.77 11.02
N THR A 291 -18.53 -20.23 10.02
CA THR A 291 -19.02 -20.38 8.64
C THR A 291 -20.09 -21.45 8.53
N LEU A 292 -19.92 -22.57 9.24
CA LEU A 292 -20.89 -23.66 9.18
C LEU A 292 -22.18 -23.35 9.95
N GLY A 293 -22.08 -22.52 10.99
CA GLY A 293 -23.23 -22.16 11.83
C GLY A 293 -23.73 -23.27 12.77
N PRO A 294 -24.56 -22.91 13.74
CA PRO A 294 -25.05 -23.88 14.73
C PRO A 294 -25.96 -24.92 14.12
N ARG A 295 -25.68 -26.18 14.36
CA ARG A 295 -26.54 -27.33 13.95
C ARG A 295 -26.69 -27.53 12.44
N SER A 296 -25.87 -26.89 11.59
CA SER A 296 -25.90 -27.06 10.13
C SER A 296 -24.99 -28.18 9.61
N GLY A 297 -24.24 -28.81 10.51
CA GLY A 297 -23.36 -29.94 10.26
C GLY A 297 -22.85 -30.55 11.54
N ARG A 298 -21.67 -31.19 11.49
CA ARG A 298 -20.96 -31.70 12.66
C ARG A 298 -19.54 -31.15 12.64
N ILE A 299 -19.11 -30.64 13.79
CA ILE A 299 -17.76 -30.09 14.00
C ILE A 299 -17.04 -30.99 15.00
N ILE A 300 -15.90 -31.53 14.59
CA ILE A 300 -15.13 -32.51 15.33
C ILE A 300 -13.93 -31.81 15.98
N GLU A 301 -13.72 -32.12 17.25
CA GLU A 301 -12.61 -31.60 18.06
C GLU A 301 -11.33 -32.42 17.87
N GLY A 302 -10.20 -31.79 18.06
CA GLY A 302 -8.89 -32.47 18.05
C GLY A 302 -8.13 -32.36 16.73
N LEU A 303 -7.03 -33.09 16.64
CA LEU A 303 -6.18 -33.16 15.44
C LEU A 303 -6.73 -34.19 14.48
N ALA A 304 -6.89 -33.85 13.22
CA ALA A 304 -7.52 -34.66 12.19
C ALA A 304 -6.83 -36.02 11.91
N ASN A 305 -5.58 -36.19 12.35
CA ASN A 305 -4.82 -37.44 12.24
C ASN A 305 -4.81 -38.30 13.54
N SER A 306 -5.49 -37.88 14.60
CA SER A 306 -5.57 -38.67 15.83
C SER A 306 -6.67 -39.73 15.74
N GLU A 307 -6.49 -40.86 16.44
CA GLU A 307 -7.47 -41.94 16.45
C GLU A 307 -8.81 -41.52 17.06
N ALA A 308 -8.77 -40.77 18.17
CA ALA A 308 -9.98 -40.26 18.81
C ALA A 308 -10.79 -39.34 17.88
N TYR A 309 -10.11 -38.43 17.16
CA TYR A 309 -10.76 -37.59 16.14
C TYR A 309 -11.36 -38.45 15.02
N THR A 310 -10.61 -39.41 14.51
CA THR A 310 -11.05 -40.28 13.42
C THR A 310 -12.33 -41.04 13.79
N ASN A 311 -12.36 -41.61 14.99
CA ASN A 311 -13.53 -42.35 15.48
C ASN A 311 -14.78 -41.44 15.64
N ASP A 312 -14.62 -40.27 16.27
CA ASP A 312 -15.73 -39.32 16.43
C ASP A 312 -16.20 -38.81 15.06
N PHE A 313 -15.27 -38.51 14.13
CA PHE A 313 -15.63 -38.07 12.78
C PHE A 313 -16.47 -39.11 12.04
N VAL A 314 -16.05 -40.37 12.06
CA VAL A 314 -16.75 -41.48 11.41
C VAL A 314 -18.12 -41.72 12.07
N ASP A 315 -18.20 -41.68 13.40
CA ASP A 315 -19.46 -41.87 14.13
C ASP A 315 -20.45 -40.72 13.81
N LYS A 316 -19.99 -39.47 13.77
CA LYS A 316 -20.85 -38.33 13.43
C LYS A 316 -21.26 -38.31 11.94
N ALA A 317 -20.38 -38.76 11.05
CA ALA A 317 -20.73 -38.96 9.63
C ALA A 317 -21.78 -40.04 9.48
N TRP A 318 -21.60 -41.19 10.15
CA TRP A 318 -22.53 -42.32 10.13
C TRP A 318 -23.88 -41.97 10.74
N GLU A 319 -23.88 -41.24 11.87
CA GLU A 319 -25.11 -40.69 12.49
C GLU A 319 -25.91 -39.88 11.47
N LEU A 320 -25.30 -38.90 10.82
CA LEU A 320 -25.98 -38.07 9.83
C LEU A 320 -26.43 -38.83 8.58
N MET A 321 -25.73 -39.86 8.17
CA MET A 321 -26.15 -40.69 7.04
C MET A 321 -27.39 -41.53 7.36
N ASN A 322 -27.67 -41.87 8.62
CA ASN A 322 -28.72 -42.82 9.02
C ASN A 322 -29.83 -42.21 9.86
N ASP A 323 -29.62 -41.04 10.45
CA ASP A 323 -30.70 -40.31 11.17
C ASP A 323 -31.32 -39.25 10.26
N GLU A 324 -32.43 -39.57 9.63
CA GLU A 324 -33.16 -38.68 8.72
C GLU A 324 -33.66 -37.40 9.40
N VAL A 325 -33.97 -37.45 10.71
CA VAL A 325 -34.45 -36.28 11.48
C VAL A 325 -33.29 -35.33 11.72
N ALA A 326 -32.15 -35.81 12.18
CA ALA A 326 -30.94 -35.05 12.35
C ALA A 326 -30.45 -34.47 10.98
N TYR A 327 -30.51 -35.26 9.95
CA TYR A 327 -30.15 -34.87 8.60
C TYR A 327 -30.99 -33.69 8.08
N LYS A 328 -32.31 -33.81 8.09
CA LYS A 328 -33.23 -32.73 7.66
C LYS A 328 -33.10 -31.48 8.50
N LYS A 329 -32.81 -31.64 9.80
CA LYS A 329 -32.54 -30.51 10.68
C LYS A 329 -31.25 -29.77 10.26
N CYS A 330 -30.18 -30.48 9.97
CA CYS A 330 -28.92 -29.88 9.45
C CYS A 330 -29.15 -29.16 8.13
N GLN A 331 -29.86 -29.75 7.19
CA GLN A 331 -30.20 -29.11 5.92
C GLN A 331 -30.94 -27.78 6.12
N ARG A 332 -32.00 -27.78 6.90
CA ARG A 332 -32.81 -26.58 7.15
C ARG A 332 -32.02 -25.51 7.89
N MET A 333 -31.23 -25.88 8.91
CA MET A 333 -30.41 -24.93 9.65
C MET A 333 -29.29 -24.35 8.81
N GLY A 334 -28.65 -25.18 7.96
CA GLY A 334 -27.60 -24.73 7.02
C GLY A 334 -28.16 -23.74 5.99
N TYR A 335 -29.28 -24.07 5.37
CA TYR A 335 -29.89 -23.17 4.39
C TYR A 335 -30.34 -21.84 5.02
N LYS A 336 -30.87 -21.89 6.26
CA LYS A 336 -31.21 -20.66 7.00
C LYS A 336 -29.95 -19.84 7.34
N HIS A 337 -28.88 -20.51 7.74
CA HIS A 337 -27.64 -19.83 8.15
C HIS A 337 -26.93 -19.16 6.96
N VAL A 338 -26.89 -19.82 5.81
CA VAL A 338 -26.18 -19.32 4.63
C VAL A 338 -26.79 -18.07 4.00
N GLN A 339 -28.07 -17.76 4.31
CA GLN A 339 -28.74 -16.56 3.74
C GLN A 339 -27.98 -15.26 4.05
N GLN A 340 -27.33 -15.17 5.19
CA GLN A 340 -26.53 -13.98 5.56
C GLN A 340 -25.30 -13.79 4.69
N TYR A 341 -24.85 -14.86 4.00
CA TYR A 341 -23.67 -14.85 3.13
C TYR A 341 -24.00 -14.64 1.65
N ASP A 342 -25.24 -14.18 1.31
CA ASP A 342 -25.49 -13.70 -0.04
C ASP A 342 -24.57 -12.54 -0.37
N TRP A 343 -23.93 -12.57 -1.54
CA TRP A 343 -23.02 -11.51 -1.94
C TRP A 343 -23.68 -10.12 -1.96
N ASP A 344 -24.97 -10.05 -2.30
CA ASP A 344 -25.72 -8.79 -2.27
C ASP A 344 -25.81 -8.25 -0.85
N ASN A 345 -26.12 -9.09 0.13
CA ASN A 345 -26.17 -8.70 1.54
C ASN A 345 -24.79 -8.26 2.08
N VAL A 346 -23.73 -8.96 1.67
CA VAL A 346 -22.36 -8.60 2.09
C VAL A 346 -21.94 -7.26 1.48
N ALA A 347 -22.29 -7.00 0.21
CA ALA A 347 -22.02 -5.73 -0.47
C ALA A 347 -22.80 -4.56 0.16
N GLU A 348 -24.05 -4.78 0.58
CA GLU A 348 -24.83 -3.78 1.33
C GLU A 348 -24.14 -3.43 2.65
N GLN A 349 -23.68 -4.44 3.42
CA GLN A 349 -22.93 -4.20 4.66
C GLN A 349 -21.64 -3.41 4.41
N TRP A 350 -20.93 -3.67 3.31
CA TRP A 350 -19.74 -2.93 2.93
C TRP A 350 -20.08 -1.47 2.60
N THR A 351 -21.14 -1.25 1.84
CA THR A 351 -21.60 0.10 1.49
C THR A 351 -21.93 0.92 2.76
N VAL A 352 -22.64 0.31 3.71
CA VAL A 352 -22.94 0.94 5.01
C VAL A 352 -21.64 1.27 5.76
N GLU A 353 -20.67 0.37 5.79
CA GLU A 353 -19.39 0.60 6.46
C GLU A 353 -18.57 1.69 5.75
N PHE A 354 -18.55 1.75 4.42
CA PHE A 354 -17.90 2.85 3.68
C PHE A 354 -18.52 4.20 4.06
N MET A 355 -19.84 4.28 4.09
CA MET A 355 -20.53 5.52 4.49
C MET A 355 -20.22 5.90 5.95
N ARG A 356 -20.09 4.90 6.86
CA ARG A 356 -19.69 5.14 8.25
C ARG A 356 -18.27 5.71 8.33
N ILE A 357 -17.31 5.14 7.59
CA ILE A 357 -15.94 5.64 7.54
C ILE A 357 -15.90 7.07 6.96
N PHE A 358 -16.68 7.35 5.91
CA PHE A 358 -16.80 8.71 5.37
C PHE A 358 -17.34 9.69 6.42
N ALA A 359 -18.39 9.32 7.13
CA ALA A 359 -18.97 10.15 8.19
C ALA A 359 -17.95 10.40 9.32
N GLU A 360 -17.21 9.37 9.75
CA GLU A 360 -16.17 9.50 10.77
C GLU A 360 -15.01 10.39 10.29
N LYS A 361 -14.56 10.23 9.05
CA LYS A 361 -13.51 11.08 8.47
C LYS A 361 -14.00 12.53 8.29
N SER A 362 -15.25 12.72 7.89
CA SER A 362 -15.85 14.04 7.76
C SER A 362 -16.04 14.70 9.13
N ALA A 363 -16.51 13.96 10.12
CA ALA A 363 -16.63 14.46 11.50
C ALA A 363 -15.25 14.77 12.10
N ASN A 364 -14.25 13.93 11.85
CA ASN A 364 -12.87 14.20 12.24
C ASN A 364 -12.25 15.35 11.45
N LYS A 365 -12.63 15.55 10.18
CA LYS A 365 -12.22 16.71 9.38
C LYS A 365 -12.90 17.98 9.85
N GLU A 366 -14.21 17.97 10.05
CA GLU A 366 -14.92 19.10 10.67
C GLU A 366 -14.37 19.38 12.06
N SER A 367 -14.08 18.36 12.86
CA SER A 367 -13.45 18.51 14.17
C SER A 367 -12.00 19.02 14.04
N LEU A 368 -11.21 18.58 13.07
CA LEU A 368 -9.84 19.07 12.85
C LEU A 368 -9.85 20.49 12.25
N TYR A 369 -10.74 20.79 11.31
CA TYR A 369 -10.92 22.12 10.75
C TYR A 369 -11.54 23.07 11.77
N ASN A 370 -12.53 22.64 12.54
CA ASN A 370 -13.15 23.43 13.61
C ASN A 370 -12.19 23.60 14.80
N HIS A 371 -11.39 22.58 15.14
CA HIS A 371 -10.41 22.66 16.23
C HIS A 371 -9.23 23.60 15.92
N LEU A 372 -8.87 23.77 14.65
CA LEU A 372 -7.88 24.76 14.24
C LEU A 372 -8.45 26.19 14.17
N TYR A 373 -9.77 26.37 14.04
CA TYR A 373 -10.42 27.68 13.79
C TYR A 373 -11.34 28.16 14.92
N GLU A 374 -11.83 27.32 15.82
CA GLU A 374 -12.65 27.76 16.93
C GLU A 374 -11.81 28.16 18.13
N LYS A 375 -11.84 29.43 18.46
CA LYS A 375 -11.09 30.01 19.60
C LYS A 375 -11.36 29.29 20.91
N GLU A 376 -12.58 28.78 21.09
CA GLU A 376 -13.04 28.07 22.27
C GLU A 376 -12.30 26.73 22.45
N ASP A 377 -12.01 26.01 21.38
CA ASP A 377 -11.33 24.71 21.45
C ASP A 377 -9.85 24.86 21.78
N ILE A 378 -9.19 25.89 21.24
CA ILE A 378 -7.80 26.20 21.61
C ILE A 378 -7.71 26.55 23.10
N ILE A 379 -8.70 27.25 23.64
CA ILE A 379 -8.81 27.56 25.06
C ILE A 379 -8.98 26.28 25.88
N ALA A 380 -9.84 25.35 25.44
CA ALA A 380 -10.07 24.07 26.11
C ALA A 380 -8.82 23.18 26.08
N PHE A 381 -8.11 23.09 24.95
CA PHE A 381 -6.86 22.34 24.83
C PHE A 381 -5.74 22.97 25.64
N LYS A 382 -5.66 24.31 25.70
CA LYS A 382 -4.71 25.01 26.57
C LYS A 382 -4.97 24.66 28.02
N HIS A 383 -6.21 24.72 28.48
CA HIS A 383 -6.58 24.34 29.86
C HIS A 383 -6.24 22.88 30.16
N LEU A 384 -6.47 21.97 29.22
CA LEU A 384 -6.09 20.56 29.37
C LEU A 384 -4.56 20.37 29.47
N ALA A 385 -3.79 21.14 28.73
CA ALA A 385 -2.32 21.15 28.79
C ALA A 385 -1.81 21.72 30.11
N GLU A 386 -2.43 22.80 30.62
CA GLU A 386 -2.17 23.38 31.94
C GLU A 386 -2.40 22.38 33.07
N VAL A 387 -3.55 21.67 33.04
CA VAL A 387 -3.89 20.61 34.01
C VAL A 387 -2.87 19.46 33.99
N LYS A 388 -2.33 19.12 32.79
CA LYS A 388 -1.30 18.10 32.63
C LYS A 388 0.13 18.58 32.94
N GLY A 389 0.30 19.88 33.20
CA GLY A 389 1.62 20.48 33.44
C GLY A 389 2.53 20.53 32.20
N ASP A 390 1.95 20.41 31.00
CA ASP A 390 2.65 20.47 29.71
C ASP A 390 2.85 21.92 29.28
N LYS A 391 3.89 22.55 29.81
CA LYS A 391 4.22 23.97 29.57
C LYS A 391 4.50 24.28 28.11
N ASP A 392 5.14 23.35 27.39
CA ASP A 392 5.50 23.51 25.99
C ASP A 392 4.25 23.54 25.10
N ARG A 393 3.26 22.71 25.44
CA ARG A 393 1.97 22.66 24.76
C ARG A 393 1.12 23.90 25.02
N VAL A 394 1.16 24.42 26.27
CA VAL A 394 0.48 25.67 26.64
C VAL A 394 1.02 26.84 25.81
N GLU A 395 2.33 26.98 25.70
CA GLU A 395 2.97 28.07 24.94
C GLU A 395 2.64 27.98 23.44
N SER A 396 2.65 26.76 22.86
CA SER A 396 2.25 26.53 21.46
C SER A 396 0.81 26.95 21.19
N LEU A 397 -0.11 26.60 22.10
CA LEU A 397 -1.54 26.92 21.94
C LEU A 397 -1.81 28.41 22.17
N GLU A 398 -1.04 29.09 23.04
CA GLU A 398 -1.11 30.55 23.19
C GLU A 398 -0.65 31.28 21.93
N CYS A 399 0.40 30.81 21.30
CA CYS A 399 0.88 31.35 20.03
C CYS A 399 -0.18 31.16 18.94
N LEU A 400 -0.71 29.95 18.78
CA LEU A 400 -1.74 29.64 17.79
C LEU A 400 -3.00 30.52 17.99
N TYR A 401 -3.45 30.68 19.23
CA TYR A 401 -4.59 31.55 19.57
C TYR A 401 -4.33 33.01 19.22
N GLY A 402 -3.09 33.49 19.43
CA GLY A 402 -2.66 34.83 19.04
C GLY A 402 -2.74 35.05 17.53
N TYR A 403 -2.33 34.05 16.74
CA TYR A 403 -2.36 34.12 15.26
C TYR A 403 -3.76 34.12 14.70
N LEU A 404 -4.65 33.30 15.25
CA LEU A 404 -6.06 33.28 14.84
C LEU A 404 -6.79 34.56 15.19
N LYS A 405 -6.29 35.36 16.17
CA LYS A 405 -6.88 36.64 16.52
C LYS A 405 -6.47 37.78 15.60
N SER A 406 -5.26 37.73 15.05
CA SER A 406 -4.75 38.85 14.26
C SER A 406 -3.69 38.37 13.24
N PRO A 407 -4.00 38.43 11.94
CA PRO A 407 -3.03 38.19 10.87
C PRO A 407 -1.77 39.07 10.98
N GLU A 408 -1.91 40.26 11.56
CA GLU A 408 -0.78 41.17 11.77
C GLU A 408 0.21 40.68 12.84
N LEU A 409 -0.27 40.02 13.88
CA LEU A 409 0.59 39.38 14.87
C LEU A 409 1.41 38.23 14.25
N TYR A 410 0.82 37.50 13.33
CA TYR A 410 1.48 36.47 12.57
C TYR A 410 2.62 37.03 11.70
N LYS A 411 2.32 38.08 10.91
CA LYS A 411 3.32 38.80 10.12
C LYS A 411 4.46 39.38 10.97
N GLN A 412 4.17 39.91 12.17
CA GLN A 412 5.20 40.40 13.10
C GLN A 412 6.11 39.31 13.64
N LYS A 413 5.59 38.11 13.90
CA LYS A 413 6.42 36.99 14.38
C LYS A 413 7.31 36.44 13.27
N TYR A 414 6.83 36.35 12.04
CA TYR A 414 7.67 35.96 10.91
C TYR A 414 8.84 36.91 10.68
N LYS A 415 8.62 38.19 10.83
CA LYS A 415 9.69 39.20 10.84
C LYS A 415 10.69 38.96 11.97
N HIS A 416 10.23 38.47 13.10
CA HIS A 416 11.10 38.20 14.26
C HIS A 416 11.90 36.90 14.10
N LEU A 417 11.34 35.88 13.47
CA LEU A 417 12.04 34.65 13.11
C LEU A 417 13.17 34.92 12.11
N GLY A 418 12.97 35.80 11.12
CA GLY A 418 14.01 36.24 10.21
C GLY A 418 15.21 36.86 10.95
N LYS A 419 14.97 37.63 12.03
CA LYS A 419 16.03 38.15 12.91
C LYS A 419 16.80 37.07 13.69
N GLU A 420 16.16 35.98 14.06
CA GLU A 420 16.85 34.87 14.72
C GLU A 420 17.69 34.05 13.74
N TYR A 421 17.18 33.81 12.53
CA TYR A 421 17.95 33.14 11.46
C TYR A 421 19.18 33.98 11.04
N SER A 422 19.06 35.32 10.98
CA SER A 422 20.16 36.20 10.64
C SER A 422 21.32 36.17 11.66
N LYS A 423 21.07 35.78 12.89
CA LYS A 423 22.10 35.66 13.94
C LYS A 423 22.89 34.36 13.90
N VAL A 424 22.38 33.34 13.22
CA VAL A 424 22.93 31.97 13.23
C VAL A 424 23.81 31.67 12.01
N GLU A 425 23.63 32.36 10.89
CA GLU A 425 24.35 32.02 9.65
C GLU A 425 25.48 33.01 9.34
N THR A 426 26.67 32.73 9.87
CA THR A 426 27.95 33.36 9.42
C THR A 426 28.55 32.65 8.20
N ASN A 427 28.12 31.43 7.86
CA ASN A 427 28.61 30.67 6.69
C ASN A 427 27.45 30.48 5.69
N PHE A 428 27.37 31.38 4.70
CA PHE A 428 26.46 31.25 3.58
C PHE A 428 26.91 30.11 2.65
N GLU A 429 26.14 29.04 2.61
CA GLU A 429 26.27 27.92 1.66
C GLU A 429 24.97 27.78 0.88
N LEU A 430 25.08 27.61 -0.45
CA LEU A 430 23.94 27.17 -1.25
C LEU A 430 23.58 25.75 -0.85
N ARG A 431 22.39 25.57 -0.30
CA ARG A 431 21.90 24.27 0.13
C ARG A 431 20.93 23.70 -0.89
N ASN A 432 21.23 22.52 -1.33
CA ASN A 432 20.33 21.76 -2.18
C ASN A 432 19.45 20.84 -1.31
N TYR A 433 18.21 21.24 -1.12
CA TYR A 433 17.24 20.44 -0.37
C TYR A 433 16.57 19.40 -1.29
N PRO A 434 16.37 18.15 -0.87
CA PRO A 434 15.73 17.12 -1.70
C PRO A 434 14.39 17.52 -2.30
N ARG A 435 13.58 18.30 -1.59
CA ARG A 435 12.31 18.85 -2.10
C ARG A 435 12.52 19.80 -3.28
N VAL A 436 13.59 20.60 -3.22
CA VAL A 436 13.94 21.57 -4.26
C VAL A 436 14.44 20.84 -5.51
N ASP A 437 15.23 19.77 -5.37
CA ASP A 437 15.64 18.93 -6.51
C ASP A 437 14.46 18.37 -7.28
N VAL A 438 13.44 17.88 -6.56
CA VAL A 438 12.23 17.35 -7.19
C VAL A 438 11.42 18.45 -7.88
N ALA A 439 11.32 19.63 -7.27
CA ALA A 439 10.68 20.80 -7.87
C ALA A 439 11.44 21.26 -9.13
N MET A 440 12.77 21.37 -9.05
CA MET A 440 13.64 21.75 -10.18
C MET A 440 13.53 20.76 -11.35
N ALA A 441 13.47 19.46 -11.06
CA ALA A 441 13.25 18.45 -12.09
C ALA A 441 11.91 18.66 -12.82
N GLY A 442 10.83 18.94 -12.08
CA GLY A 442 9.53 19.27 -12.65
C GLY A 442 9.52 20.56 -13.47
N ILE A 443 10.19 21.60 -12.97
CA ILE A 443 10.35 22.87 -13.70
C ILE A 443 11.17 22.66 -14.98
N LYS A 444 12.26 21.92 -14.92
CA LYS A 444 13.09 21.57 -16.08
C LYS A 444 12.30 20.83 -17.15
N ASP A 445 11.54 19.81 -16.75
CA ASP A 445 10.68 19.04 -17.65
C ASP A 445 9.66 19.97 -18.33
N TYR A 446 9.01 20.85 -17.58
CA TYR A 446 8.07 21.82 -18.10
C TYR A 446 8.72 22.78 -19.10
N LEU A 447 9.84 23.41 -18.74
CA LEU A 447 10.54 24.37 -19.61
C LEU A 447 11.09 23.70 -20.88
N SER A 448 11.48 22.43 -20.84
CA SER A 448 11.97 21.67 -21.99
C SER A 448 10.90 21.44 -23.08
N THR A 449 9.63 21.54 -22.71
CA THR A 449 8.49 21.34 -23.63
C THR A 449 8.01 22.63 -24.28
N ARG A 450 8.60 23.78 -23.92
CA ARG A 450 8.20 25.10 -24.41
C ARG A 450 9.29 25.77 -25.24
N ILE A 451 8.86 26.54 -26.22
CA ILE A 451 9.75 27.48 -26.95
C ILE A 451 9.85 28.72 -26.04
N VAL A 452 10.86 28.73 -25.17
CA VAL A 452 11.26 29.95 -24.46
C VAL A 452 12.16 30.72 -25.41
N ASP A 453 11.93 32.02 -25.56
CA ASP A 453 12.84 32.89 -26.32
C ASP A 453 14.24 32.79 -25.69
N ALA A 454 15.16 32.15 -26.41
CA ALA A 454 16.49 31.86 -25.90
C ALA A 454 17.30 33.13 -25.55
N SER A 455 16.84 34.32 -26.03
CA SER A 455 17.48 35.60 -25.75
C SER A 455 17.07 36.20 -24.38
N VAL A 456 15.91 35.82 -23.84
CA VAL A 456 15.34 36.43 -22.61
C VAL A 456 15.34 35.45 -21.44
N GLY A 457 15.28 34.14 -21.68
CA GLY A 457 15.14 33.11 -20.66
C GLY A 457 13.72 33.08 -20.03
N PRO A 458 13.42 32.08 -19.20
CA PRO A 458 12.15 32.01 -18.50
C PRO A 458 12.06 33.03 -17.34
N ARG A 459 10.87 33.52 -17.06
CA ARG A 459 10.57 34.34 -15.87
C ARG A 459 10.00 33.47 -14.78
N ILE A 460 10.63 33.47 -13.61
CA ILE A 460 10.20 32.71 -12.44
C ILE A 460 9.87 33.67 -11.30
N LEU A 461 8.72 33.44 -10.66
CA LEU A 461 8.38 34.05 -9.40
C LEU A 461 8.69 33.04 -8.28
N ASP A 462 9.57 33.42 -7.36
CA ASP A 462 9.86 32.67 -6.12
C ASP A 462 9.18 33.38 -4.96
N PHE A 463 8.01 32.87 -4.56
CA PHE A 463 7.20 33.46 -3.52
C PHE A 463 7.52 32.83 -2.16
N ALA A 464 7.75 33.64 -1.14
CA ALA A 464 8.31 33.29 0.17
C ALA A 464 9.77 32.79 0.04
N SER A 465 10.57 33.56 -0.67
CA SER A 465 11.94 33.22 -1.07
C SER A 465 12.96 33.10 0.07
N GLY A 466 12.59 33.46 1.32
CA GLY A 466 13.48 33.44 2.46
C GLY A 466 14.81 34.18 2.18
N ILE A 467 15.92 33.52 2.42
CA ILE A 467 17.27 34.05 2.15
C ILE A 467 17.70 33.91 0.67
N GLY A 468 16.78 33.60 -0.25
CA GLY A 468 17.01 33.58 -1.69
C GLY A 468 17.76 32.35 -2.22
N ASN A 469 17.85 31.27 -1.47
CA ASN A 469 18.57 30.05 -1.86
C ASN A 469 17.99 29.43 -3.15
N GLU A 470 16.67 29.23 -3.19
CA GLU A 470 15.96 28.68 -4.34
C GLU A 470 16.01 29.62 -5.53
N SER A 471 15.85 30.92 -5.30
CA SER A 471 15.99 31.95 -6.36
C SER A 471 17.32 31.89 -7.09
N ILE A 472 18.42 31.73 -6.37
CA ILE A 472 19.77 31.61 -6.93
C ILE A 472 19.89 30.31 -7.73
N LEU A 473 19.43 29.18 -7.17
CA LEU A 473 19.44 27.87 -7.85
C LEU A 473 18.64 27.90 -9.15
N PHE A 474 17.44 28.50 -9.17
CA PHE A 474 16.60 28.62 -10.37
C PHE A 474 17.27 29.50 -11.44
N SER A 475 17.83 30.65 -11.03
CA SER A 475 18.50 31.56 -11.95
C SER A 475 19.73 30.91 -12.61
N GLN A 476 20.55 30.19 -11.84
CA GLN A 476 21.71 29.47 -12.33
C GLN A 476 21.35 28.29 -13.26
N ALA A 477 20.38 27.44 -12.79
CA ALA A 477 20.05 26.20 -13.50
C ALA A 477 19.27 26.44 -14.81
N PHE A 478 18.38 27.42 -14.81
CA PHE A 478 17.45 27.66 -15.93
C PHE A 478 17.79 28.91 -16.74
N LYS A 479 18.82 29.66 -16.38
CA LYS A 479 19.11 31.00 -16.90
C LYS A 479 17.88 31.91 -16.84
N ALA A 480 17.15 31.79 -15.75
CA ALA A 480 15.89 32.48 -15.51
C ALA A 480 16.13 33.85 -14.91
N SER A 481 15.28 34.82 -15.29
CA SER A 481 15.07 36.02 -14.47
C SER A 481 14.12 35.65 -13.35
N VAL A 482 14.48 35.99 -12.09
CA VAL A 482 13.74 35.63 -10.91
C VAL A 482 13.29 36.87 -10.15
N ASP A 483 11.98 36.99 -9.93
CA ASP A 483 11.42 37.93 -8.97
C ASP A 483 11.18 37.15 -7.67
N ALA A 484 11.91 37.51 -6.61
CA ALA A 484 11.91 36.85 -5.32
C ALA A 484 11.15 37.70 -4.30
N VAL A 485 10.06 37.17 -3.74
CA VAL A 485 9.19 37.90 -2.81
C VAL A 485 9.31 37.35 -1.42
N ASN A 486 9.56 38.20 -0.45
CA ASN A 486 9.59 37.86 0.96
C ASN A 486 8.98 38.96 1.83
N ILE A 487 8.49 38.55 3.00
CA ILE A 487 7.86 39.44 4.00
C ILE A 487 8.91 40.06 4.93
N SER A 488 10.13 39.51 5.02
CA SER A 488 11.21 39.91 5.93
C SER A 488 12.26 40.76 5.20
N GLU A 489 12.45 42.00 5.64
CA GLU A 489 13.48 42.91 5.14
C GLU A 489 14.89 42.35 5.47
N GLU A 490 15.05 41.78 6.66
CA GLU A 490 16.30 41.19 7.10
C GLU A 490 16.71 39.97 6.27
N GLU A 491 15.74 39.13 5.88
CA GLU A 491 16.01 38.00 4.98
C GLU A 491 16.33 38.47 3.56
N ASN A 492 15.66 39.49 3.06
CA ASN A 492 16.00 40.10 1.77
C ASN A 492 17.39 40.71 1.73
N GLU A 493 17.88 41.33 2.83
CA GLU A 493 19.24 41.78 2.94
C GLU A 493 20.24 40.59 2.91
N LEU A 494 19.91 39.48 3.56
CA LEU A 494 20.71 38.26 3.50
C LEU A 494 20.69 37.64 2.11
N ALA A 495 19.54 37.61 1.45
CA ALA A 495 19.39 37.11 0.09
C ALA A 495 20.23 37.93 -0.92
N ALA A 496 20.29 39.24 -0.74
CA ALA A 496 21.18 40.09 -1.53
C ALA A 496 22.67 39.74 -1.32
N LYS A 497 23.11 39.51 -0.09
CA LYS A 497 24.47 39.06 0.22
C LYS A 497 24.76 37.67 -0.34
N MET A 498 23.77 36.77 -0.32
CA MET A 498 23.84 35.44 -0.93
C MET A 498 24.04 35.58 -2.44
N LYS A 499 23.22 36.40 -3.11
CA LYS A 499 23.36 36.70 -4.53
C LYS A 499 24.75 37.23 -4.86
N ASP A 500 25.25 38.20 -4.10
CA ASP A 500 26.59 38.78 -4.32
C ASP A 500 27.72 37.73 -4.23
N LYS A 501 27.56 36.77 -3.31
CA LYS A 501 28.53 35.68 -3.16
C LYS A 501 28.49 34.64 -4.27
N PHE A 502 27.31 34.26 -4.72
CA PHE A 502 27.12 33.11 -5.66
C PHE A 502 26.88 33.51 -7.11
N GLY A 503 26.73 34.81 -7.43
CA GLY A 503 26.58 35.33 -8.77
C GLY A 503 25.92 36.71 -8.76
N SER A 504 26.70 37.76 -8.57
CA SER A 504 26.20 39.13 -8.52
C SER A 504 25.50 39.58 -9.83
N GLU A 505 25.86 38.94 -10.96
CA GLU A 505 25.26 39.17 -12.28
C GLU A 505 23.92 38.44 -12.51
N LEU A 506 23.52 37.56 -11.62
CA LEU A 506 22.26 36.82 -11.78
C LEU A 506 21.06 37.80 -11.83
N PRO A 507 20.15 37.63 -12.79
CA PRO A 507 18.98 38.49 -12.93
C PRO A 507 17.90 38.14 -11.88
N ILE A 508 18.19 38.44 -10.60
CA ILE A 508 17.30 38.25 -9.48
C ILE A 508 16.98 39.58 -8.87
N THR A 509 15.68 39.88 -8.70
CA THR A 509 15.16 41.05 -8.00
C THR A 509 14.44 40.62 -6.75
N PHE A 510 14.79 41.22 -5.60
CA PHE A 510 14.14 40.95 -4.32
C PHE A 510 13.07 42.00 -4.03
N HIS A 511 11.88 41.56 -3.70
CA HIS A 511 10.73 42.38 -3.41
C HIS A 511 10.23 42.14 -1.96
N MET A 512 9.75 43.20 -1.34
CA MET A 512 9.03 43.13 -0.10
C MET A 512 7.55 42.95 -0.40
N GLY A 513 6.90 41.92 0.14
CA GLY A 513 5.47 41.68 -0.05
C GLY A 513 4.95 40.50 0.74
N SER A 514 3.68 40.58 1.09
CA SER A 514 2.96 39.49 1.75
C SER A 514 1.80 38.94 0.91
N ASP A 515 1.39 39.65 -0.10
CA ASP A 515 0.21 39.39 -0.90
C ASP A 515 0.59 39.40 -2.39
N GLY A 516 0.08 38.49 -3.19
CA GLY A 516 0.37 38.39 -4.62
C GLY A 516 -0.10 39.61 -5.48
N GLU A 517 -0.75 40.60 -4.85
CA GLU A 517 -1.28 41.78 -5.56
C GLU A 517 -0.21 42.76 -6.05
N LEU A 518 1.02 42.69 -5.54
CA LEU A 518 2.11 43.61 -5.90
C LEU A 518 2.86 43.22 -7.17
N LEU A 519 2.51 42.09 -7.78
CA LEU A 519 3.26 41.50 -8.88
C LEU A 519 2.49 41.63 -10.20
N GLU A 520 3.23 41.60 -11.29
CA GLU A 520 2.70 41.70 -12.65
C GLU A 520 1.88 40.46 -13.01
N GLN A 521 0.61 40.64 -13.32
CA GLN A 521 -0.28 39.54 -13.72
C GLN A 521 0.11 38.96 -15.07
N GLU A 522 -0.07 37.61 -15.21
CA GLU A 522 0.24 36.84 -16.44
C GLU A 522 1.66 37.04 -16.98
N ALA A 523 2.62 37.27 -16.10
CA ALA A 523 4.00 37.59 -16.47
C ALA A 523 4.98 36.42 -16.34
N TYR A 524 4.67 35.42 -15.52
CA TYR A 524 5.63 34.37 -15.16
C TYR A 524 5.35 33.05 -15.86
N ASP A 525 6.42 32.41 -16.30
CA ASP A 525 6.38 31.06 -16.86
C ASP A 525 6.22 30.02 -15.75
N VAL A 526 6.82 30.28 -14.60
CA VAL A 526 6.77 29.43 -13.40
C VAL A 526 6.54 30.30 -12.18
N VAL A 527 5.68 29.85 -11.29
CA VAL A 527 5.55 30.35 -9.91
C VAL A 527 5.95 29.21 -8.98
N PHE A 528 6.95 29.46 -8.14
CA PHE A 528 7.36 28.58 -7.07
C PHE A 528 6.91 29.14 -5.73
N ALA A 529 6.31 28.32 -4.88
CA ALA A 529 5.86 28.67 -3.53
C ALA A 529 6.33 27.56 -2.57
N GLY A 530 7.50 27.77 -1.97
CA GLY A 530 8.13 26.80 -1.08
C GLY A 530 7.82 27.08 0.39
N GLU A 531 7.28 26.06 1.12
CA GLU A 531 7.09 26.12 2.57
C GLU A 531 6.27 27.34 3.03
N ILE A 532 5.21 27.66 2.31
CA ILE A 532 4.36 28.84 2.61
C ILE A 532 2.88 28.47 2.78
N LEU A 533 2.43 27.42 2.09
CA LEU A 533 1.01 27.07 2.05
C LEU A 533 0.47 26.68 3.43
N GLU A 534 1.28 26.00 4.22
CA GLU A 534 0.99 25.59 5.61
C GLU A 534 0.82 26.75 6.57
N HIS A 535 1.20 27.94 6.16
CA HIS A 535 1.11 29.16 6.95
C HIS A 535 -0.07 30.06 6.56
N GLN A 536 -0.77 29.75 5.46
CA GLN A 536 -1.86 30.58 4.98
C GLN A 536 -3.16 30.30 5.73
N GLN A 537 -3.91 31.35 6.06
CA GLN A 537 -5.22 31.18 6.69
C GLN A 537 -6.24 30.54 5.74
N ASP A 538 -6.22 30.91 4.48
CA ASP A 538 -6.98 30.32 3.39
C ASP A 538 -6.04 29.89 2.27
N PRO A 539 -5.54 28.65 2.29
CA PRO A 539 -4.62 28.13 1.29
C PRO A 539 -5.20 28.12 -0.13
N HIS A 540 -6.51 27.94 -0.26
CA HIS A 540 -7.16 27.89 -1.57
C HIS A 540 -7.17 29.27 -2.24
N THR A 541 -7.68 30.29 -1.56
CA THR A 541 -7.67 31.67 -2.06
C THR A 541 -6.25 32.18 -2.32
N PHE A 542 -5.29 31.81 -1.46
CA PHE A 542 -3.90 32.16 -1.66
C PHE A 542 -3.31 31.58 -2.96
N LEU A 543 -3.60 30.32 -3.28
CA LEU A 543 -3.13 29.70 -4.52
C LEU A 543 -3.81 30.32 -5.75
N ASP A 544 -5.08 30.66 -5.68
CA ASP A 544 -5.80 31.32 -6.76
C ASP A 544 -5.23 32.74 -7.02
N ASP A 545 -4.79 33.43 -5.98
CA ASP A 545 -4.14 34.75 -6.10
C ASP A 545 -2.74 34.59 -6.72
N LEU A 546 -1.94 33.63 -6.30
CA LEU A 546 -0.65 33.36 -6.91
C LEU A 546 -0.78 32.93 -8.38
N GLU A 547 -1.81 32.16 -8.73
CA GLU A 547 -2.06 31.69 -10.10
C GLU A 547 -2.32 32.86 -11.07
N LYS A 548 -2.81 34.00 -10.60
CA LYS A 548 -3.01 35.19 -11.43
C LYS A 548 -1.70 35.71 -12.04
N ASN A 549 -0.57 35.48 -11.39
CA ASN A 549 0.76 35.87 -11.87
C ASN A 549 1.28 34.99 -13.00
N LEU A 550 0.77 33.74 -13.12
CA LEU A 550 1.17 32.81 -14.17
C LEU A 550 0.63 33.21 -15.53
N LYS A 551 1.44 33.10 -16.55
CA LYS A 551 1.00 33.08 -17.96
C LYS A 551 0.01 31.94 -18.18
N THR A 552 -0.86 32.07 -19.18
CA THR A 552 -1.72 30.98 -19.61
C THR A 552 -0.90 29.72 -19.91
N GLY A 553 -1.23 28.61 -19.22
CA GLY A 553 -0.46 27.35 -19.28
C GLY A 553 0.87 27.39 -18.52
N GLY A 554 1.16 28.42 -17.73
CA GLY A 554 2.30 28.51 -16.82
C GLY A 554 2.29 27.42 -15.75
N LEU A 555 3.43 27.12 -15.15
CA LEU A 555 3.59 26.08 -14.14
C LEU A 555 3.54 26.65 -12.73
N MET A 556 2.64 26.19 -11.92
CA MET A 556 2.69 26.33 -10.44
C MET A 556 3.51 25.16 -9.88
N SER A 557 4.48 25.44 -9.01
CA SER A 557 5.27 24.44 -8.28
C SER A 557 5.31 24.80 -6.80
N ILE A 558 4.87 23.89 -5.94
CA ILE A 558 4.66 24.14 -4.51
C ILE A 558 5.39 23.05 -3.72
N THR A 559 6.05 23.42 -2.62
CA THR A 559 6.50 22.45 -1.62
C THR A 559 5.79 22.67 -0.30
N VAL A 560 5.31 21.59 0.31
CA VAL A 560 4.54 21.63 1.56
C VAL A 560 5.03 20.52 2.48
N PRO A 561 5.37 20.81 3.74
CA PRO A 561 5.77 19.78 4.68
C PRO A 561 4.60 18.87 5.08
N PHE A 562 4.90 17.64 5.44
CA PHE A 562 3.95 16.71 6.06
C PHE A 562 4.59 15.98 7.25
N GLY A 563 3.77 15.43 8.13
CA GLY A 563 4.19 14.74 9.35
C GLY A 563 4.37 15.69 10.53
N MET A 564 4.84 15.15 11.67
CA MET A 564 4.96 15.94 12.88
C MET A 564 6.25 16.78 12.86
N TRP A 565 6.12 18.02 12.51
CA TRP A 565 7.15 19.05 12.65
C TRP A 565 7.04 19.69 14.04
N ASP A 566 8.13 20.32 14.52
CA ASP A 566 8.06 21.08 15.77
C ASP A 566 7.29 22.38 15.55
N ASP A 567 5.96 22.30 15.69
CA ASP A 567 5.03 23.39 15.44
C ASP A 567 5.30 24.64 16.32
N ARG A 568 6.04 24.49 17.42
CA ARG A 568 6.42 25.61 18.30
C ARG A 568 7.35 26.61 17.61
N ARG A 569 8.19 26.12 16.68
CA ARG A 569 9.13 26.97 15.93
C ARG A 569 8.59 27.41 14.60
N ASN A 570 7.82 26.56 13.94
CA ASN A 570 7.47 26.71 12.53
C ASN A 570 6.12 27.40 12.30
N ALA A 571 5.26 27.54 13.31
CA ALA A 571 3.94 28.18 13.21
C ALA A 571 3.07 27.65 12.06
N HIS A 572 3.09 26.35 11.81
CA HIS A 572 2.26 25.72 10.79
C HIS A 572 0.79 25.73 11.24
N LEU A 573 -0.08 26.34 10.43
CA LEU A 573 -1.53 26.33 10.61
C LEU A 573 -2.13 25.03 10.07
N TRP A 574 -1.44 24.38 9.12
CA TRP A 574 -1.92 23.20 8.40
C TRP A 574 -0.87 22.10 8.39
N ASN A 575 -1.34 20.86 8.48
CA ASN A 575 -0.56 19.67 8.18
C ASN A 575 -1.25 18.95 7.02
N PHE A 576 -0.82 19.25 5.80
CA PHE A 576 -1.46 18.74 4.60
C PHE A 576 -1.18 17.26 4.41
N GLU A 577 -2.24 16.50 4.25
CA GLU A 577 -2.16 15.18 3.64
C GLU A 577 -2.29 15.27 2.12
N ARG A 578 -1.82 14.26 1.42
CA ARG A 578 -1.93 14.19 -0.05
C ARG A 578 -3.36 14.40 -0.54
N GLN A 579 -4.33 13.86 0.20
CA GLN A 579 -5.74 13.98 -0.14
C GLN A 579 -6.27 15.40 -0.01
N ASP A 580 -5.78 16.15 0.96
CA ASP A 580 -6.15 17.56 1.11
C ASP A 580 -5.70 18.34 -0.12
N LEU A 581 -4.45 18.13 -0.54
CA LEU A 581 -3.89 18.73 -1.74
C LEU A 581 -4.61 18.28 -3.02
N SER A 582 -4.89 16.98 -3.17
CA SER A 582 -5.60 16.49 -4.35
C SER A 582 -7.05 16.93 -4.41
N THR A 583 -7.71 17.12 -3.27
CA THR A 583 -9.09 17.67 -3.21
C THR A 583 -9.10 19.16 -3.50
N MET A 584 -8.18 19.91 -2.90
CA MET A 584 -8.05 21.35 -3.08
C MET A 584 -7.71 21.74 -4.52
N LEU A 585 -6.95 20.87 -5.23
CA LEU A 585 -6.45 21.12 -6.58
C LEU A 585 -7.10 20.22 -7.64
N ALA A 586 -8.25 19.63 -7.33
CA ALA A 586 -8.92 18.67 -8.21
C ALA A 586 -9.33 19.23 -9.58
N ASP A 587 -9.54 20.54 -9.67
CA ASP A 587 -9.87 21.27 -10.89
C ASP A 587 -8.66 21.73 -11.70
N LYS A 588 -7.43 21.57 -11.17
CA LYS A 588 -6.20 22.05 -11.81
C LYS A 588 -5.69 21.06 -12.87
N ASN A 589 -5.17 21.62 -13.98
CA ASN A 589 -4.69 20.83 -15.10
C ASN A 589 -3.28 20.26 -14.85
N ASN A 590 -3.02 19.03 -15.31
CA ASN A 590 -1.72 18.37 -15.20
C ASN A 590 -1.21 18.27 -13.74
N LEU A 591 -2.12 18.09 -12.78
CA LEU A 591 -1.76 17.98 -11.38
C LEU A 591 -0.81 16.79 -11.13
N SER A 592 0.33 17.08 -10.55
CA SER A 592 1.32 16.11 -10.09
C SER A 592 1.59 16.33 -8.60
N ILE A 593 1.47 15.29 -7.79
CA ILE A 593 1.79 15.33 -6.36
C ILE A 593 2.82 14.24 -6.09
N LYS A 594 4.06 14.66 -5.81
CA LYS A 594 5.19 13.77 -5.48
C LYS A 594 5.50 13.84 -4.00
N ILE A 595 5.95 12.73 -3.43
CA ILE A 595 6.41 12.67 -2.05
C ILE A 595 7.94 12.72 -2.00
N VAL A 596 8.47 13.51 -1.09
CA VAL A 596 9.89 13.51 -0.73
C VAL A 596 9.95 13.17 0.75
N SER A 597 10.46 11.99 1.09
CA SER A 597 10.63 11.59 2.49
C SER A 597 11.80 12.33 3.11
N GLY A 598 11.59 12.91 4.28
CA GLY A 598 12.64 13.45 5.13
C GLY A 598 13.12 12.41 6.15
N GLU A 599 13.67 12.87 7.25
CA GLU A 599 14.18 12.02 8.32
C GLU A 599 13.11 11.10 8.92
N ILE A 600 13.45 9.83 9.08
CA ILE A 600 12.65 8.86 9.82
C ILE A 600 13.13 8.87 11.28
N ASN A 601 12.30 9.30 12.19
CA ASN A 601 12.58 9.13 13.63
C ASN A 601 12.21 7.70 14.04
N THR A 602 13.20 6.80 13.99
CA THR A 602 13.04 5.38 14.33
C THR A 602 12.59 5.13 15.76
N LYS A 603 12.81 6.07 16.69
CA LYS A 603 12.37 5.96 18.09
C LYS A 603 10.89 6.29 18.28
N LYS A 604 10.33 7.15 17.45
CA LYS A 604 8.93 7.60 17.52
C LYS A 604 8.04 7.06 16.42
N GLN A 605 8.59 6.33 15.43
CA GLN A 605 7.90 5.86 14.21
C GLN A 605 7.22 6.99 13.41
N GLU A 606 7.74 8.19 13.48
CA GLU A 606 7.21 9.38 12.80
C GLU A 606 8.02 9.63 11.52
N THR A 607 7.34 9.75 10.42
CA THR A 607 7.93 10.12 9.12
C THR A 607 7.64 11.58 8.87
N LYS A 608 8.70 12.35 8.65
CA LYS A 608 8.62 13.75 8.18
C LYS A 608 9.01 13.80 6.71
N GLY A 609 8.43 14.72 5.96
CA GLY A 609 8.80 14.88 4.56
C GLY A 609 8.06 16.04 3.93
N TRP A 610 8.06 16.05 2.60
CA TRP A 610 7.43 17.10 1.81
C TRP A 610 6.58 16.52 0.70
N TRP A 611 5.47 17.20 0.41
CA TRP A 611 4.77 17.10 -0.85
C TRP A 611 5.37 18.10 -1.81
N VAL A 612 5.72 17.66 -3.01
CA VAL A 612 6.06 18.53 -4.14
C VAL A 612 4.93 18.46 -5.14
N VAL A 613 4.20 19.56 -5.25
CA VAL A 613 2.99 19.67 -6.05
C VAL A 613 3.26 20.55 -7.26
N SER A 614 2.81 20.13 -8.44
CA SER A 614 2.86 20.98 -9.63
C SER A 614 1.61 20.82 -10.49
N TYR A 615 1.16 21.92 -11.11
CA TYR A 615 0.04 21.93 -12.05
C TYR A 615 0.16 23.13 -13.03
N ASN A 616 -0.63 23.14 -14.09
CA ASN A 616 -0.63 24.22 -15.08
C ASN A 616 -1.90 25.07 -14.94
N LYS A 617 -1.70 26.41 -15.04
CA LYS A 617 -2.81 27.37 -15.18
C LYS A 617 -3.48 27.16 -16.53
N ASN A 618 -4.81 26.97 -16.55
CA ASN A 618 -5.65 26.96 -17.76
C ASN A 618 -5.07 26.18 -18.95
N GLY A 619 -4.44 25.03 -18.69
CA GLY A 619 -3.98 24.12 -19.74
C GLY A 619 -5.18 23.42 -20.40
N LYS A 620 -5.20 23.26 -21.73
CA LYS A 620 -6.13 22.33 -22.38
C LYS A 620 -5.94 20.96 -21.74
N PRO A 621 -7.03 20.16 -21.49
CA PRO A 621 -6.86 18.83 -20.97
C PRO A 621 -5.86 18.09 -21.85
N CYS A 622 -4.71 17.71 -21.29
CA CYS A 622 -3.76 16.87 -21.99
C CYS A 622 -4.47 15.57 -22.36
N LYS A 623 -4.30 15.17 -23.63
CA LYS A 623 -4.47 13.77 -23.97
C LYS A 623 -3.67 12.96 -22.97
N PRO A 624 -4.17 11.81 -22.47
CA PRO A 624 -3.44 11.00 -21.52
C PRO A 624 -2.03 10.79 -22.07
N ILE A 625 -1.06 11.37 -21.38
CA ILE A 625 0.35 11.18 -21.70
C ILE A 625 0.58 9.70 -21.40
N ASN A 626 1.05 8.98 -22.41
CA ASN A 626 1.43 7.59 -22.28
C ASN A 626 2.65 7.53 -21.34
N LEU A 627 2.38 7.47 -20.03
CA LEU A 627 3.37 7.47 -18.97
C LEU A 627 3.94 6.06 -18.81
N ASN A 628 4.72 5.62 -19.82
CA ASN A 628 5.75 4.60 -19.61
C ASN A 628 6.92 5.16 -18.80
N ARG A 629 6.66 6.06 -17.86
CA ARG A 629 7.64 6.55 -16.90
C ARG A 629 7.25 6.08 -15.51
N LYS A 630 8.09 5.21 -14.94
CA LYS A 630 8.09 4.86 -13.52
C LYS A 630 8.00 6.15 -12.70
N ILE A 631 7.04 6.19 -11.78
CA ILE A 631 6.99 7.22 -10.73
C ILE A 631 8.21 6.96 -9.84
N GLU A 632 9.24 7.77 -9.99
CA GLU A 632 10.36 7.76 -9.06
C GLU A 632 9.84 8.34 -7.73
N ILE A 633 9.75 7.47 -6.73
CA ILE A 633 9.74 7.90 -5.34
C ILE A 633 11.18 8.36 -5.08
N VAL A 634 11.42 9.65 -5.12
CA VAL A 634 12.70 10.20 -4.69
C VAL A 634 12.65 10.30 -3.17
N SER A 635 12.92 9.16 -2.50
CA SER A 635 13.51 9.23 -1.16
C SER A 635 14.82 10.00 -1.30
N PRO A 636 15.31 10.77 -0.30
CA PRO A 636 16.70 11.15 -0.26
C PRO A 636 17.48 9.85 -0.51
N LEU A 637 18.24 9.80 -1.59
CA LEU A 637 18.92 8.59 -2.03
C LEU A 637 19.71 8.09 -0.84
N GLN A 638 19.22 7.04 -0.19
CA GLN A 638 19.98 6.40 0.84
C GLN A 638 21.29 5.97 0.20
N THR A 639 22.37 6.45 0.75
CA THR A 639 23.71 6.28 0.18
C THR A 639 24.17 4.85 0.42
N VAL A 640 24.73 4.23 -0.59
CA VAL A 640 25.25 2.86 -0.53
C VAL A 640 26.76 2.90 -0.59
N SER A 641 27.41 2.42 0.46
CA SER A 641 28.82 2.09 0.43
C SER A 641 28.97 0.65 -0.06
N VAL A 642 29.62 0.47 -1.19
CA VAL A 642 29.99 -0.88 -1.67
C VAL A 642 31.36 -1.22 -1.07
N CYS A 643 31.40 -2.31 -0.29
CA CYS A 643 32.61 -2.80 0.37
C CYS A 643 33.06 -4.12 -0.27
N MET A 644 34.35 -4.22 -0.58
CA MET A 644 34.93 -5.37 -1.24
C MET A 644 36.33 -5.65 -0.67
N ILE A 645 36.68 -6.95 -0.59
CA ILE A 645 38.06 -7.38 -0.35
C ILE A 645 38.62 -7.97 -1.62
N THR A 646 39.88 -7.68 -1.92
CA THR A 646 40.52 -8.17 -3.15
C THR A 646 41.95 -8.64 -2.93
N LYS A 647 42.37 -9.60 -3.76
CA LYS A 647 43.76 -9.96 -3.96
C LYS A 647 43.95 -10.58 -5.34
N ASN A 648 44.75 -9.97 -6.19
CA ASN A 648 45.06 -10.45 -7.55
C ASN A 648 43.77 -10.79 -8.35
N ALA A 649 42.85 -9.82 -8.44
CA ALA A 649 41.53 -9.99 -9.05
C ALA A 649 41.38 -9.29 -10.43
N GLU A 650 42.51 -8.96 -11.13
CA GLU A 650 42.49 -8.18 -12.39
C GLU A 650 41.54 -8.79 -13.44
N GLY A 651 41.41 -10.12 -13.49
CA GLY A 651 40.58 -10.82 -14.48
C GLY A 651 39.07 -10.73 -14.25
N MET A 652 38.61 -10.35 -13.04
CA MET A 652 37.20 -10.40 -12.63
C MET A 652 36.68 -9.10 -12.03
N LEU A 653 37.56 -8.29 -11.43
CA LEU A 653 37.21 -7.09 -10.67
C LEU A 653 36.44 -6.05 -11.51
N HIS A 654 36.79 -5.89 -12.79
CA HIS A 654 36.13 -4.97 -13.72
C HIS A 654 34.61 -5.29 -13.81
N ARG A 655 34.24 -6.56 -13.91
CA ARG A 655 32.85 -6.99 -14.01
C ARG A 655 32.09 -6.75 -12.70
N ALA A 656 32.71 -7.08 -11.57
CA ALA A 656 32.13 -6.85 -10.24
C ALA A 656 31.86 -5.35 -10.01
N LEU A 657 32.85 -4.48 -10.24
CA LEU A 657 32.72 -3.04 -10.04
C LEU A 657 31.71 -2.40 -11.02
N LYS A 658 31.70 -2.85 -12.27
CA LYS A 658 30.72 -2.37 -13.27
C LYS A 658 29.29 -2.69 -12.86
N SER A 659 29.06 -3.83 -12.23
CA SER A 659 27.72 -4.27 -11.80
C SER A 659 27.13 -3.43 -10.65
N VAL A 660 27.96 -2.72 -9.90
CA VAL A 660 27.53 -1.90 -8.75
C VAL A 660 27.68 -0.39 -8.97
N GLU A 661 28.30 0.03 -10.08
CA GLU A 661 28.62 1.42 -10.38
C GLU A 661 27.40 2.36 -10.29
N ASP A 662 26.24 1.92 -10.82
CA ASP A 662 25.00 2.70 -10.85
C ASP A 662 24.31 2.89 -9.51
N ILE A 663 24.67 2.09 -8.49
CA ILE A 663 24.04 2.14 -7.16
C ILE A 663 24.99 2.61 -6.07
N ALA A 664 26.31 2.52 -6.31
CA ALA A 664 27.31 2.90 -5.32
C ALA A 664 27.37 4.42 -5.14
N HIS A 665 27.27 4.88 -3.90
CA HIS A 665 27.64 6.25 -3.51
C HIS A 665 29.14 6.36 -3.31
N GLU A 666 29.74 5.36 -2.73
CA GLU A 666 31.17 5.15 -2.63
C GLU A 666 31.51 3.67 -2.79
N ILE A 667 32.70 3.39 -3.28
CA ILE A 667 33.26 2.04 -3.38
C ILE A 667 34.52 2.00 -2.54
N ILE A 668 34.59 1.02 -1.65
CA ILE A 668 35.73 0.80 -0.75
C ILE A 668 36.30 -0.57 -1.05
N VAL A 669 37.52 -0.61 -1.54
CA VAL A 669 38.25 -1.83 -1.85
C VAL A 669 39.39 -2.02 -0.85
N CYS A 670 39.25 -3.07 -0.03
CA CYS A 670 40.33 -3.50 0.88
C CYS A 670 41.26 -4.46 0.14
N ASP A 671 42.42 -3.95 -0.25
CA ASP A 671 43.43 -4.76 -0.95
C ASP A 671 44.31 -5.53 0.01
N ASN A 672 44.39 -6.83 -0.16
CA ASN A 672 45.14 -7.77 0.65
C ASN A 672 46.56 -8.07 0.08
N GLY A 673 47.15 -7.09 -0.61
CA GLY A 673 48.47 -7.18 -1.18
C GLY A 673 48.45 -7.78 -2.59
N SER A 674 47.71 -7.17 -3.49
CA SER A 674 47.72 -7.49 -4.94
C SER A 674 49.05 -7.07 -5.58
N THR A 675 49.46 -7.87 -6.54
CA THR A 675 50.71 -7.68 -7.34
C THR A 675 50.43 -7.56 -8.85
N ASP A 676 49.17 -7.61 -9.23
CA ASP A 676 48.61 -7.45 -10.57
C ASP A 676 47.92 -6.10 -10.72
N SER A 677 47.18 -5.86 -11.81
CA SER A 677 46.49 -4.61 -12.11
C SER A 677 45.19 -4.38 -11.28
N THR A 678 44.96 -5.15 -10.21
CA THR A 678 43.75 -5.05 -9.35
C THR A 678 43.54 -3.61 -8.83
N ILE A 679 44.60 -2.97 -8.31
CA ILE A 679 44.52 -1.63 -7.71
C ILE A 679 44.22 -0.56 -8.76
N GLU A 680 44.82 -0.65 -9.94
CA GLU A 680 44.61 0.25 -11.05
C GLU A 680 43.18 0.19 -11.57
N ILE A 681 42.63 -1.03 -11.69
CA ILE A 681 41.24 -1.26 -12.08
C ILE A 681 40.30 -0.68 -11.03
N ALA A 682 40.51 -0.92 -9.75
CA ALA A 682 39.66 -0.36 -8.69
C ALA A 682 39.65 1.18 -8.69
N LYS A 683 40.80 1.82 -8.87
CA LYS A 683 40.94 3.27 -8.97
C LYS A 683 40.22 3.85 -10.19
N SER A 684 40.17 3.13 -11.32
CA SER A 684 39.43 3.58 -12.51
C SER A 684 37.94 3.71 -12.30
N TYR A 685 37.38 3.02 -11.30
CA TYR A 685 35.98 3.13 -10.86
C TYR A 685 35.79 4.10 -9.68
N GLY A 686 36.81 4.90 -9.35
CA GLY A 686 36.75 5.86 -8.24
C GLY A 686 36.76 5.20 -6.87
N ALA A 687 37.18 3.93 -6.78
CA ALA A 687 37.19 3.22 -5.51
C ALA A 687 38.26 3.77 -4.54
N LYS A 688 37.89 3.89 -3.27
CA LYS A 688 38.79 4.18 -2.17
C LYS A 688 39.53 2.91 -1.80
N ILE A 689 40.84 2.93 -2.03
CA ILE A 689 41.69 1.78 -1.69
C ILE A 689 42.14 1.88 -0.24
N ILE A 690 41.92 0.82 0.50
CA ILE A 690 42.50 0.61 1.83
C ILE A 690 43.31 -0.69 1.81
N THR A 691 44.41 -0.69 2.55
CA THR A 691 45.26 -1.89 2.67
C THR A 691 45.03 -2.53 4.04
N CYS A 692 44.93 -3.84 4.07
CA CYS A 692 44.94 -4.59 5.31
C CYS A 692 45.91 -5.76 5.19
N GLU A 693 46.25 -6.35 6.35
CA GLU A 693 47.02 -7.57 6.34
C GLU A 693 46.28 -8.67 5.58
N PRO A 694 47.02 -9.61 4.96
CA PRO A 694 46.37 -10.66 4.15
C PRO A 694 45.28 -11.38 4.95
N ALA A 695 44.12 -11.59 4.34
CA ALA A 695 42.99 -12.28 4.95
C ALA A 695 43.33 -13.69 5.45
N THR A 696 44.37 -14.32 4.88
CA THR A 696 44.94 -15.58 5.36
C THR A 696 45.62 -15.50 6.72
N VAL A 697 45.95 -14.25 7.16
CA VAL A 697 46.60 -13.96 8.46
C VAL A 697 45.58 -13.50 9.48
N ILE A 698 44.73 -12.53 9.12
CA ILE A 698 43.78 -11.90 10.06
C ILE A 698 42.36 -12.50 10.00
N GLY A 699 42.06 -13.35 9.04
CA GLY A 699 40.72 -13.88 8.76
C GLY A 699 39.94 -13.02 7.74
N PHE A 700 39.07 -13.66 6.98
CA PHE A 700 38.24 -12.98 5.98
C PHE A 700 37.22 -12.02 6.63
N ASP A 701 36.71 -12.37 7.80
CA ASP A 701 35.79 -11.55 8.59
C ASP A 701 36.47 -10.24 9.06
N ALA A 702 37.71 -10.30 9.54
CA ALA A 702 38.46 -9.12 9.95
C ALA A 702 38.79 -8.20 8.76
N ALA A 703 39.18 -8.76 7.61
CA ALA A 703 39.43 -7.99 6.40
C ALA A 703 38.16 -7.30 5.87
N ARG A 704 37.02 -7.99 5.93
CA ARG A 704 35.69 -7.44 5.58
C ARG A 704 35.30 -6.30 6.50
N ASN A 705 35.38 -6.52 7.80
CA ASN A 705 35.04 -5.51 8.82
C ASN A 705 35.89 -4.26 8.65
N HIS A 706 37.16 -4.40 8.26
CA HIS A 706 38.03 -3.27 8.01
C HIS A 706 37.55 -2.39 6.85
N SER A 707 36.95 -2.95 5.79
CA SER A 707 36.31 -2.17 4.73
C SER A 707 35.00 -1.52 5.19
N ILE A 708 34.20 -2.24 5.95
CA ILE A 708 32.91 -1.80 6.49
C ILE A 708 33.08 -0.61 7.46
N GLU A 709 34.11 -0.63 8.33
CA GLU A 709 34.43 0.48 9.25
C GLU A 709 34.76 1.80 8.57
N LYS A 710 35.11 1.77 7.28
CA LYS A 710 35.41 2.97 6.48
C LYS A 710 34.25 3.46 5.66
N ALA A 711 33.15 2.72 5.65
CA ALA A 711 31.93 3.06 4.96
C ALA A 711 31.21 4.24 5.61
N LYS A 712 30.65 5.13 4.80
CA LYS A 712 29.93 6.33 5.23
C LYS A 712 28.47 6.34 4.74
N GLY A 713 28.10 5.41 3.88
CA GLY A 713 26.74 5.29 3.36
C GLY A 713 25.76 4.82 4.42
N ASP A 714 24.49 5.13 4.21
CA ASP A 714 23.38 4.68 5.06
C ASP A 714 23.22 3.16 5.02
N TRP A 715 23.65 2.54 3.91
CA TRP A 715 23.65 1.10 3.68
C TRP A 715 25.04 0.62 3.24
N ILE A 716 25.33 -0.61 3.60
CA ILE A 716 26.55 -1.30 3.19
C ILE A 716 26.13 -2.48 2.31
N LEU A 717 26.55 -2.44 1.06
CA LEU A 717 26.51 -3.59 0.16
C LEU A 717 27.89 -4.24 0.16
N TRP A 718 27.95 -5.47 0.66
CA TRP A 718 29.14 -6.26 0.59
C TRP A 718 29.07 -7.23 -0.61
N ILE A 719 30.13 -7.24 -1.42
CA ILE A 719 30.22 -8.09 -2.62
C ILE A 719 31.67 -8.54 -2.83
N ASP A 720 31.88 -9.80 -3.21
CA ASP A 720 33.20 -10.32 -3.51
C ASP A 720 33.68 -9.91 -4.91
N ALA A 721 34.99 -9.87 -5.13
CA ALA A 721 35.59 -9.41 -6.40
C ALA A 721 35.25 -10.33 -7.61
N ASP A 722 34.80 -11.52 -7.37
CA ASP A 722 34.35 -12.53 -8.37
C ASP A 722 32.84 -12.60 -8.53
N GLU A 723 32.08 -11.84 -7.74
CA GLU A 723 30.64 -11.75 -7.82
C GLU A 723 30.17 -10.62 -8.74
N GLU A 724 28.96 -10.73 -9.25
CA GLU A 724 28.30 -9.76 -10.10
C GLU A 724 26.86 -9.53 -9.64
N LEU A 725 26.48 -8.28 -9.44
CA LEU A 725 25.12 -7.90 -9.12
C LEU A 725 24.27 -7.91 -10.39
N LEU A 726 23.43 -8.91 -10.58
CA LEU A 726 22.65 -9.10 -11.82
C LEU A 726 21.58 -8.04 -12.04
N ASP A 727 20.99 -7.48 -10.98
CA ASP A 727 19.98 -6.44 -11.05
C ASP A 727 20.21 -5.36 -10.00
N PRO A 728 21.13 -4.41 -10.26
CA PRO A 728 21.47 -3.34 -9.32
C PRO A 728 20.28 -2.43 -9.00
N MET A 729 19.36 -2.25 -9.96
CA MET A 729 18.17 -1.40 -9.73
C MET A 729 17.16 -2.07 -8.81
N ASN A 730 17.17 -3.39 -8.70
CA ASN A 730 16.33 -4.11 -7.76
C ASN A 730 16.82 -3.93 -6.32
N VAL A 731 18.14 -3.81 -6.11
CA VAL A 731 18.71 -3.52 -4.78
C VAL A 731 18.20 -2.17 -4.28
N ARG A 732 18.15 -1.13 -5.10
CA ARG A 732 17.60 0.19 -4.73
C ARG A 732 16.15 0.15 -4.24
N LYS A 733 15.37 -0.84 -4.63
CA LYS A 733 14.00 -1.03 -4.13
C LYS A 733 13.95 -1.47 -2.66
N TYR A 734 15.02 -2.09 -2.17
CA TYR A 734 15.13 -2.56 -0.79
C TYR A 734 15.85 -1.57 0.13
N LEU A 735 16.48 -0.54 -0.43
CA LEU A 735 17.18 0.51 0.29
C LEU A 735 16.23 1.67 0.65
N ARG A 736 15.03 1.35 1.09
CA ARG A 736 13.97 2.33 1.43
C ARG A 736 13.70 2.38 2.92
#